data_7ca1136e540d36813fb91c28e4d01fb6
#
_entry.id   7ca1136e540d36813fb91c28e4d01fb6
#
_cell.length_a   1.000
_cell.length_b   1.000
_cell.length_c   1.000
_cell.angle_alpha   90.00
_cell.angle_beta   90.00
_cell.angle_gamma   90.00
#
_symmetry.space_group_name_H-M   'P 1'
#
loop_
_entity.id
_entity.type
_entity.pdbx_description
1 polymer ?
#
loop_
_entity_poly.entity_id
_entity_poly.type
_entity_poly.pdbx_seq_one_letter_code
_entity_poly.pdbx_strand_id
1 'polypeptide(L)'
;MRFGNLPTLFVLALLVAPAVARAQALSDLSLEELMRIDAGRVFGASERIQPVTEVPASVSFITAEDIARHGYRTLADILRGVRGMYVTDDRNFSYLGARGFAKPGDYNSRILLLVNGHRVNDNVFGQAEIGAEFGMDPAIFERVEIIRGPASSLYGDSAFFAVVNVITRKGASLDGATVAVEGGSLDTARSQASIGRRLANGLDFVLSGTYERSGGVKRLFYPAFDTPGTNNGVAEGLDGERIGQFYSQIGFKDLTFTGAYGQRLRQVPTASFGTLFNEQISPEETTDRHTLVDAEYARSIGATRMVARASYDRFSVDGIYPYAGGEVDSAPVIAHNQVLGTRWSVGTVLTRALRGRQVLTFGGEFIDNVHQNQRGDYDPPEMQAFVENHSSTQHALYVQDEVKVAPWLILNAGVRYDRYEDSFRRLTPRAAVIVMPSHAESFKYLFGSAFRAPNAYEQNAFYFGPTNLRPETLDTHELVWERYTNNWLRTSVSTYWYKADRLITLELDPSAPLGVTYVNEGRVRAKGLEFEAQMRIRGGVQGLASYALQRVTDQDTGEALINSPRHILKARVSVHGPTDQSFISVEALHLSSRTTLAGHSLPSRILASVTMSQPMGRSFELVGTVRNLFNDPFSDPASDQHLQDSIPQNGRTFRIGLRWKLRSK
;
A
#
# COMPACT_ATOMS: atom_id res chain seq x y z
N MET A 1 0.82 3.14 -50.06
CA MET A 1 1.45 4.18 -49.21
C MET A 1 0.35 4.86 -48.41
N ARG A 2 0.16 4.49 -47.18
CA ARG A 2 -0.73 5.17 -46.24
C ARG A 2 0.10 5.50 -44.98
N PHE A 3 0.26 6.78 -44.74
CA PHE A 3 0.97 7.33 -43.60
C PHE A 3 0.13 7.10 -42.33
N GLY A 4 0.73 6.44 -41.34
CA GLY A 4 0.13 6.21 -40.02
C GLY A 4 0.12 7.50 -39.20
N ASN A 5 -0.96 7.68 -38.46
CA ASN A 5 -1.19 8.78 -37.54
C ASN A 5 -0.22 8.71 -36.33
N LEU A 6 0.62 9.72 -36.18
CA LEU A 6 1.31 10.04 -34.93
C LEU A 6 0.28 10.58 -33.91
N PRO A 7 0.30 10.16 -32.65
CA PRO A 7 -0.49 10.81 -31.62
C PRO A 7 0.13 12.18 -31.31
N THR A 8 -0.68 13.22 -31.47
CA THR A 8 -0.38 14.59 -31.11
C THR A 8 -0.09 14.68 -29.62
N LEU A 9 1.18 14.91 -29.25
CA LEU A 9 1.56 15.27 -27.89
C LEU A 9 0.95 16.65 -27.57
N PHE A 10 -0.09 16.68 -26.73
CA PHE A 10 -0.55 17.91 -26.10
C PHE A 10 0.48 18.34 -25.03
N VAL A 11 1.40 19.20 -25.43
CA VAL A 11 2.24 19.97 -24.51
C VAL A 11 1.36 21.05 -23.93
N LEU A 12 0.86 20.83 -22.70
CA LEU A 12 0.19 21.86 -21.91
C LEU A 12 1.26 22.88 -21.48
N ALA A 13 1.45 23.92 -22.29
CA ALA A 13 2.27 25.07 -21.93
C ALA A 13 1.54 25.85 -20.82
N LEU A 14 1.95 25.64 -19.57
CA LEU A 14 1.58 26.50 -18.45
C LEU A 14 2.23 27.87 -18.67
N LEU A 15 1.45 28.84 -19.09
CA LEU A 15 1.81 30.26 -19.03
C LEU A 15 1.92 30.68 -17.56
N VAL A 16 3.12 30.60 -17.01
CA VAL A 16 3.47 31.19 -15.71
C VAL A 16 3.82 32.65 -15.96
N ALA A 17 2.89 33.54 -15.66
CA ALA A 17 3.22 34.95 -15.54
C ALA A 17 4.21 35.15 -14.38
N PRO A 18 5.28 35.93 -14.52
CA PRO A 18 6.25 36.16 -13.44
C PRO A 18 5.64 37.11 -12.41
N ALA A 19 5.14 36.57 -11.31
CA ALA A 19 4.91 37.34 -10.10
C ALA A 19 6.30 37.59 -9.45
N VAL A 20 6.77 38.83 -9.51
CA VAL A 20 7.98 39.25 -8.82
C VAL A 20 7.72 39.27 -7.32
N ALA A 21 8.03 38.18 -6.63
CA ALA A 21 8.03 38.10 -5.17
C ALA A 21 9.43 38.43 -4.65
N ARG A 22 9.53 39.48 -3.80
CA ARG A 22 10.74 39.85 -3.07
C ARG A 22 11.18 38.69 -2.18
N ALA A 23 12.40 38.24 -2.37
CA ALA A 23 13.04 37.20 -1.54
C ALA A 23 13.29 37.77 -0.13
N GLN A 24 12.60 37.25 0.88
CA GLN A 24 12.98 37.37 2.27
C GLN A 24 14.04 36.32 2.63
N ALA A 25 15.04 36.67 3.39
CA ALA A 25 16.17 35.80 3.69
C ALA A 25 15.77 34.63 4.61
N LEU A 26 16.43 33.48 4.45
CA LEU A 26 16.25 32.23 5.23
C LEU A 26 16.50 32.40 6.75
N SER A 27 17.14 33.53 7.18
CA SER A 27 17.39 33.88 8.58
C SER A 27 16.14 34.23 9.39
N ASP A 28 14.98 34.45 8.73
CA ASP A 28 13.74 34.88 9.37
C ASP A 28 12.71 33.75 9.57
N LEU A 29 13.08 32.51 9.23
CA LEU A 29 12.24 31.34 9.45
C LEU A 29 12.47 30.78 10.86
N SER A 30 11.39 30.60 11.61
CA SER A 30 11.45 29.93 12.91
C SER A 30 11.93 28.50 12.79
N LEU A 31 12.51 27.93 13.85
CA LEU A 31 12.90 26.53 13.91
C LEU A 31 11.74 25.56 13.57
N GLU A 32 10.49 25.96 13.85
CA GLU A 32 9.27 25.23 13.50
C GLU A 32 8.96 25.30 12.01
N GLU A 33 9.23 26.41 11.34
CA GLU A 33 9.10 26.53 9.88
C GLU A 33 10.21 25.78 9.16
N LEU A 34 11.44 25.78 9.70
CA LEU A 34 12.55 24.93 9.26
C LEU A 34 12.21 23.43 9.47
N MET A 35 11.52 23.07 10.54
CA MET A 35 11.04 21.70 10.78
C MET A 35 9.87 21.30 9.87
N ARG A 36 9.06 22.25 9.39
CA ARG A 36 8.07 22.02 8.32
C ARG A 36 8.71 21.84 6.95
N ILE A 37 9.88 22.42 6.73
CA ILE A 37 10.73 22.19 5.53
C ILE A 37 11.44 20.83 5.65
N ASP A 38 11.50 20.22 6.83
CA ASP A 38 12.13 18.94 7.13
C ASP A 38 11.27 17.72 6.66
N ALA A 39 10.54 17.91 5.55
CA ALA A 39 9.85 16.86 4.80
C ALA A 39 10.81 15.79 4.22
N GLY A 40 12.03 15.72 4.70
CA GLY A 40 13.11 14.86 4.24
C GLY A 40 13.64 13.90 5.30
N ARG A 41 12.97 13.69 6.43
CA ARG A 41 13.40 12.70 7.44
C ARG A 41 12.53 11.45 7.42
N VAL A 42 13.16 10.30 7.30
CA VAL A 42 12.52 8.99 7.14
C VAL A 42 12.94 8.09 8.29
N PHE A 43 12.00 7.34 8.82
CA PHE A 43 12.26 6.30 9.83
C PHE A 43 12.45 4.91 9.20
N GLY A 44 11.56 4.54 8.28
CA GLY A 44 11.41 3.16 7.80
C GLY A 44 12.61 2.58 7.02
N ALA A 45 13.53 3.41 6.53
CA ALA A 45 14.64 2.89 5.71
C ALA A 45 15.88 2.45 6.52
N SER A 46 15.95 2.80 7.81
CA SER A 46 17.10 2.51 8.68
C SER A 46 16.74 2.37 10.15
N GLU A 47 15.45 2.27 10.47
CA GLU A 47 14.88 2.22 11.84
C GLU A 47 15.33 3.40 12.72
N ARG A 48 15.71 4.50 12.10
CA ARG A 48 16.04 5.77 12.75
C ARG A 48 15.66 6.96 11.85
N ILE A 49 15.41 8.10 12.45
CA ILE A 49 15.09 9.33 11.72
C ILE A 49 16.36 9.88 11.07
N GLN A 50 16.40 9.91 9.73
CA GLN A 50 17.53 10.42 8.93
C GLN A 50 17.07 11.33 7.81
N PRO A 51 17.92 12.29 7.34
CA PRO A 51 17.69 13.01 6.09
C PRO A 51 17.60 12.04 4.91
N VAL A 52 16.68 12.26 3.97
CA VAL A 52 16.52 11.38 2.78
C VAL A 52 17.81 11.26 1.98
N THR A 53 18.62 12.33 1.91
CA THR A 53 19.92 12.32 1.21
C THR A 53 20.93 11.32 1.79
N GLU A 54 20.85 11.03 3.11
CA GLU A 54 21.75 10.11 3.82
C GLU A 54 21.17 8.69 3.95
N VAL A 55 19.90 8.48 3.56
CA VAL A 55 19.24 7.18 3.70
C VAL A 55 19.70 6.22 2.60
N PRO A 56 20.08 4.97 2.94
CA PRO A 56 20.50 3.96 1.97
C PRO A 56 19.29 3.30 1.27
N ALA A 57 18.37 4.11 0.74
CA ALA A 57 17.17 3.65 0.04
C ALA A 57 16.60 4.74 -0.88
N SER A 58 15.77 4.31 -1.84
CA SER A 58 14.92 5.19 -2.63
C SER A 58 13.58 5.37 -1.93
N VAL A 59 13.32 6.57 -1.40
CA VAL A 59 12.17 6.84 -0.54
C VAL A 59 11.25 7.91 -1.12
N SER A 60 9.94 7.68 -1.02
CA SER A 60 8.90 8.70 -1.18
C SER A 60 8.07 8.79 0.11
N PHE A 61 7.49 9.93 0.37
CA PHE A 61 6.53 10.09 1.46
C PHE A 61 5.36 10.97 1.03
N ILE A 62 4.20 10.65 1.61
CA ILE A 62 2.96 11.40 1.41
C ILE A 62 2.53 11.88 2.78
N THR A 63 2.40 13.19 2.94
CA THR A 63 2.08 13.82 4.21
C THR A 63 0.57 13.86 4.47
N ALA A 64 0.17 14.11 5.72
CA ALA A 64 -1.22 14.37 6.09
C ALA A 64 -1.84 15.53 5.26
N GLU A 65 -1.04 16.52 4.91
CA GLU A 65 -1.45 17.64 4.06
C GLU A 65 -1.73 17.16 2.63
N ASP A 66 -0.85 16.33 2.04
CA ASP A 66 -1.07 15.72 0.72
C ASP A 66 -2.35 14.87 0.70
N ILE A 67 -2.57 14.05 1.75
CA ILE A 67 -3.77 13.21 1.91
C ILE A 67 -5.04 14.06 1.90
N ALA A 68 -5.04 15.15 2.68
CA ALA A 68 -6.17 16.05 2.77
C ALA A 68 -6.42 16.81 1.46
N ARG A 69 -5.34 17.33 0.82
CA ARG A 69 -5.42 18.14 -0.41
C ARG A 69 -5.88 17.34 -1.62
N HIS A 70 -5.60 16.04 -1.68
CA HIS A 70 -6.01 15.17 -2.79
C HIS A 70 -7.24 14.31 -2.46
N GLY A 71 -7.81 14.46 -1.26
CA GLY A 71 -9.03 13.76 -0.87
C GLY A 71 -8.90 12.23 -0.83
N TYR A 72 -7.72 11.71 -0.48
CA TYR A 72 -7.46 10.27 -0.40
C TYR A 72 -8.26 9.65 0.76
N ARG A 73 -8.88 8.49 0.51
CA ARG A 73 -9.76 7.78 1.47
C ARG A 73 -9.27 6.38 1.81
N THR A 74 -8.38 5.82 1.02
CA THR A 74 -7.75 4.52 1.27
C THR A 74 -6.24 4.64 1.11
N LEU A 75 -5.51 3.65 1.61
CA LEU A 75 -4.07 3.56 1.37
C LEU A 75 -3.78 3.33 -0.13
N ALA A 76 -4.65 2.59 -0.83
CA ALA A 76 -4.58 2.42 -2.29
C ALA A 76 -4.63 3.76 -3.05
N ASP A 77 -5.50 4.70 -2.64
CA ASP A 77 -5.52 6.05 -3.21
C ASP A 77 -4.18 6.76 -3.07
N ILE A 78 -3.59 6.67 -1.88
CA ILE A 78 -2.29 7.27 -1.57
C ILE A 78 -1.19 6.66 -2.45
N LEU A 79 -1.12 5.33 -2.50
CA LEU A 79 -0.09 4.58 -3.23
C LEU A 79 -0.21 4.75 -4.75
N ARG A 80 -1.44 4.94 -5.27
CA ARG A 80 -1.68 5.25 -6.68
C ARG A 80 -0.96 6.52 -7.12
N GLY A 81 -0.78 7.50 -6.23
CA GLY A 81 -0.04 8.75 -6.49
C GLY A 81 1.49 8.63 -6.41
N VAL A 82 2.06 7.50 -5.97
CA VAL A 82 3.51 7.32 -5.75
C VAL A 82 4.24 6.92 -7.03
N ARG A 83 5.41 7.50 -7.27
CA ARG A 83 6.28 7.19 -8.42
C ARG A 83 6.55 5.69 -8.58
N GLY A 84 6.42 5.15 -9.81
CA GLY A 84 6.71 3.75 -10.14
C GLY A 84 5.70 2.74 -9.60
N MET A 85 4.63 3.20 -8.92
CA MET A 85 3.55 2.37 -8.41
C MET A 85 2.26 2.57 -9.20
N TYR A 86 1.38 1.60 -9.22
CA TYR A 86 0.02 1.69 -9.76
C TYR A 86 -0.88 0.73 -9.00
N VAL A 87 -2.18 0.97 -9.05
CA VAL A 87 -3.17 0.14 -8.34
C VAL A 87 -4.17 -0.39 -9.35
N THR A 88 -4.49 -1.67 -9.24
CA THR A 88 -5.60 -2.36 -9.91
C THR A 88 -6.56 -2.88 -8.87
N ASP A 89 -7.82 -3.12 -9.27
CA ASP A 89 -8.89 -3.53 -8.37
C ASP A 89 -9.77 -4.58 -9.05
N ASP A 90 -10.11 -5.65 -8.34
CA ASP A 90 -10.98 -6.71 -8.83
C ASP A 90 -12.42 -6.62 -8.31
N ARG A 91 -12.77 -5.51 -7.67
CA ARG A 91 -14.01 -5.21 -6.97
C ARG A 91 -14.18 -5.93 -5.63
N ASN A 92 -13.22 -6.69 -5.22
CA ASN A 92 -13.08 -7.19 -3.86
C ASN A 92 -11.84 -6.60 -3.19
N PHE A 93 -10.67 -6.73 -3.81
CA PHE A 93 -9.39 -6.27 -3.26
C PHE A 93 -8.65 -5.31 -4.20
N SER A 94 -7.82 -4.45 -3.62
CA SER A 94 -6.91 -3.58 -4.35
C SER A 94 -5.51 -4.17 -4.39
N TYR A 95 -4.88 -4.21 -5.56
CA TYR A 95 -3.54 -4.76 -5.80
C TYR A 95 -2.55 -3.68 -6.17
N LEU A 96 -1.36 -3.71 -5.55
CA LEU A 96 -0.29 -2.75 -5.77
C LEU A 96 0.75 -3.27 -6.76
N GLY A 97 0.86 -2.61 -7.89
CA GLY A 97 1.99 -2.79 -8.77
C GLY A 97 3.19 -1.91 -8.37
N ALA A 98 4.36 -2.50 -8.28
CA ALA A 98 5.61 -1.82 -7.96
C ALA A 98 6.69 -2.18 -8.97
N ARG A 99 7.31 -1.17 -9.59
CA ARG A 99 8.38 -1.37 -10.59
C ARG A 99 8.02 -2.37 -11.70
N GLY A 100 6.75 -2.32 -12.12
CA GLY A 100 6.19 -3.14 -13.20
C GLY A 100 5.77 -4.55 -12.82
N PHE A 101 5.96 -4.97 -11.59
CA PHE A 101 5.44 -6.22 -11.09
C PHE A 101 4.09 -5.99 -10.40
N ALA A 102 3.03 -6.64 -10.88
CA ALA A 102 1.72 -6.74 -10.24
C ALA A 102 0.99 -7.96 -10.82
N LYS A 103 1.08 -9.09 -10.14
CA LYS A 103 0.29 -10.26 -10.47
C LYS A 103 -1.11 -10.06 -9.90
N PRO A 104 -2.19 -10.04 -10.72
CA PRO A 104 -3.56 -10.02 -10.21
C PRO A 104 -3.80 -11.23 -9.31
N GLY A 105 -4.47 -11.06 -8.18
CA GLY A 105 -4.79 -12.14 -7.24
C GLY A 105 -3.64 -12.53 -6.28
N ASP A 106 -2.50 -11.80 -6.23
CA ASP A 106 -1.38 -12.12 -5.34
C ASP A 106 -1.49 -11.54 -3.91
N TYR A 107 -2.60 -10.89 -3.61
CA TYR A 107 -2.88 -10.29 -2.29
C TYR A 107 -1.80 -9.34 -1.77
N ASN A 108 -0.99 -8.74 -2.65
CA ASN A 108 0.14 -7.88 -2.29
C ASN A 108 1.17 -8.55 -1.36
N SER A 109 1.30 -9.87 -1.37
CA SER A 109 2.14 -10.63 -0.44
C SER A 109 3.65 -10.33 -0.57
N ARG A 110 4.05 -9.63 -1.64
CA ARG A 110 5.43 -9.17 -1.92
C ARG A 110 5.68 -7.72 -1.51
N ILE A 111 4.73 -7.12 -0.81
CA ILE A 111 4.81 -5.77 -0.22
C ILE A 111 4.70 -5.90 1.29
N LEU A 112 5.63 -5.32 2.02
CA LEU A 112 5.53 -5.25 3.47
C LEU A 112 4.75 -3.99 3.87
N LEU A 113 3.67 -4.16 4.62
CA LEU A 113 2.89 -3.08 5.20
C LEU A 113 3.18 -2.96 6.69
N LEU A 114 3.50 -1.75 7.11
CA LEU A 114 3.80 -1.41 8.50
C LEU A 114 2.89 -0.28 9.00
N VAL A 115 2.56 -0.31 10.29
CA VAL A 115 1.96 0.79 11.04
C VAL A 115 2.89 1.16 12.19
N ASN A 116 3.42 2.37 12.18
CA ASN A 116 4.42 2.84 13.15
C ASN A 116 5.61 1.86 13.30
N GLY A 117 5.98 1.18 12.21
CA GLY A 117 7.04 0.17 12.19
C GLY A 117 6.61 -1.24 12.61
N HIS A 118 5.36 -1.46 13.05
CA HIS A 118 4.81 -2.79 13.29
C HIS A 118 4.24 -3.40 12.00
N ARG A 119 4.58 -4.68 11.71
CA ARG A 119 4.10 -5.45 10.56
C ARG A 119 2.62 -5.77 10.70
N VAL A 120 1.82 -5.44 9.67
CA VAL A 120 0.38 -5.69 9.63
C VAL A 120 -0.09 -6.57 8.48
N ASN A 121 0.83 -7.12 7.65
CA ASN A 121 0.43 -8.18 6.73
C ASN A 121 -0.22 -9.33 7.53
N ASP A 122 -1.32 -9.91 7.05
CA ASP A 122 -1.90 -11.10 7.70
C ASP A 122 -0.94 -12.29 7.62
N ASN A 123 -1.17 -13.27 8.48
CA ASN A 123 -0.27 -14.43 8.58
C ASN A 123 -0.80 -15.69 7.86
N VAL A 124 -1.92 -15.61 7.13
CA VAL A 124 -2.47 -16.73 6.35
C VAL A 124 -2.14 -16.57 4.87
N PHE A 125 -2.50 -15.43 4.27
CA PHE A 125 -2.23 -15.09 2.86
C PHE A 125 -0.95 -14.27 2.70
N GLY A 126 -0.40 -13.71 3.78
CA GLY A 126 0.68 -12.72 3.73
C GLY A 126 0.22 -11.39 3.13
N GLN A 127 -1.07 -11.13 3.08
CA GLN A 127 -1.68 -9.98 2.40
C GLN A 127 -1.25 -8.66 3.02
N ALA A 128 -0.87 -7.70 2.17
CA ALA A 128 -0.82 -6.29 2.52
C ALA A 128 -2.14 -5.62 2.10
N GLU A 129 -3.02 -5.37 3.05
CA GLU A 129 -4.30 -4.70 2.85
C GLU A 129 -4.07 -3.23 2.54
N ILE A 130 -4.48 -2.75 1.36
CA ILE A 130 -4.27 -1.35 0.95
C ILE A 130 -5.55 -0.62 0.55
N GLY A 131 -6.62 -1.36 0.29
CA GLY A 131 -7.93 -0.85 -0.08
C GLY A 131 -8.78 -0.48 1.14
N ALA A 132 -10.08 -0.70 1.03
CA ALA A 132 -11.06 -0.46 2.09
C ALA A 132 -10.95 -1.48 3.24
N GLU A 133 -10.35 -2.64 2.98
CA GLU A 133 -10.04 -3.70 3.96
C GLU A 133 -8.97 -3.28 4.97
N PHE A 134 -8.12 -2.31 4.65
CA PHE A 134 -7.14 -1.79 5.60
C PHE A 134 -7.83 -1.15 6.81
N GLY A 135 -7.58 -1.70 7.98
CA GLY A 135 -8.33 -1.45 9.21
C GLY A 135 -8.23 -0.03 9.80
N MET A 136 -7.68 0.96 9.06
CA MET A 136 -7.47 2.31 9.57
C MET A 136 -7.76 3.38 8.52
N ASP A 137 -8.38 4.47 8.97
CA ASP A 137 -8.72 5.63 8.16
C ASP A 137 -7.52 6.56 7.91
N PRO A 138 -7.26 7.01 6.66
CA PRO A 138 -6.19 7.97 6.37
C PRO A 138 -6.27 9.31 7.13
N ALA A 139 -7.40 9.67 7.71
CA ALA A 139 -7.53 10.87 8.52
C ALA A 139 -6.60 10.92 9.75
N ILE A 140 -6.19 9.72 10.25
CA ILE A 140 -5.25 9.63 11.38
C ILE A 140 -3.78 9.49 10.93
N PHE A 141 -3.47 9.46 9.64
CA PHE A 141 -2.10 9.36 9.16
C PHE A 141 -1.40 10.71 9.28
N GLU A 142 -0.21 10.70 9.86
CA GLU A 142 0.73 11.82 9.85
C GLU A 142 1.47 11.86 8.51
N ARG A 143 1.92 10.68 8.06
CA ARG A 143 2.53 10.45 6.75
C ARG A 143 2.56 8.97 6.41
N VAL A 144 2.74 8.67 5.13
CA VAL A 144 3.08 7.34 4.63
C VAL A 144 4.48 7.40 4.04
N GLU A 145 5.38 6.54 4.52
CA GLU A 145 6.74 6.38 4.03
C GLU A 145 6.79 5.17 3.11
N ILE A 146 7.26 5.34 1.88
CA ILE A 146 7.35 4.29 0.89
C ILE A 146 8.82 4.08 0.52
N ILE A 147 9.38 2.93 0.91
CA ILE A 147 10.73 2.50 0.60
C ILE A 147 10.63 1.55 -0.58
N ARG A 148 11.23 1.91 -1.71
CA ARG A 148 11.24 1.06 -2.91
C ARG A 148 12.48 0.17 -2.94
N GLY A 149 12.29 -1.03 -3.45
CA GLY A 149 13.32 -2.06 -3.53
C GLY A 149 13.39 -2.95 -2.30
N PRO A 150 14.31 -3.93 -2.30
CA PRO A 150 14.42 -4.93 -1.26
C PRO A 150 14.82 -4.35 0.08
N ALA A 151 14.07 -4.69 1.12
CA ALA A 151 14.33 -4.26 2.48
C ALA A 151 14.35 -5.42 3.49
N SER A 152 14.39 -6.67 3.01
CA SER A 152 14.36 -7.87 3.87
C SER A 152 15.55 -7.98 4.81
N SER A 153 16.65 -7.29 4.55
CA SER A 153 17.81 -7.23 5.48
C SER A 153 17.52 -6.52 6.81
N LEU A 154 16.44 -5.74 6.90
CA LEU A 154 15.93 -5.14 8.14
C LEU A 154 14.62 -5.77 8.57
N TYR A 155 13.72 -5.99 7.61
CA TYR A 155 12.33 -6.32 7.88
C TYR A 155 11.96 -7.79 7.62
N GLY A 156 12.87 -8.58 7.02
CA GLY A 156 12.60 -9.99 6.71
C GLY A 156 11.62 -10.20 5.58
N ASP A 157 10.71 -11.12 5.77
CA ASP A 157 9.71 -11.57 4.81
C ASP A 157 8.85 -10.43 4.24
N SER A 158 8.33 -10.62 3.01
CA SER A 158 7.43 -9.71 2.29
C SER A 158 8.00 -8.32 1.94
N ALA A 159 9.15 -7.92 2.52
CA ALA A 159 9.86 -6.69 2.14
C ALA A 159 10.58 -6.84 0.79
N PHE A 160 9.83 -7.31 -0.22
CA PHE A 160 10.35 -7.80 -1.49
C PHE A 160 10.48 -6.66 -2.51
N PHE A 161 9.39 -6.05 -2.96
CA PHE A 161 9.41 -4.92 -3.89
C PHE A 161 9.34 -3.55 -3.22
N ALA A 162 8.66 -3.47 -2.08
CA ALA A 162 8.55 -2.23 -1.31
C ALA A 162 8.19 -2.50 0.16
N VAL A 163 8.49 -1.51 1.00
CA VAL A 163 7.93 -1.36 2.35
C VAL A 163 7.08 -0.10 2.37
N VAL A 164 5.85 -0.21 2.84
CA VAL A 164 4.91 0.89 3.06
C VAL A 164 4.72 1.03 4.56
N ASN A 165 5.18 2.14 5.15
CA ASN A 165 5.09 2.39 6.57
C ASN A 165 4.15 3.56 6.84
N VAL A 166 3.00 3.28 7.42
CA VAL A 166 2.02 4.27 7.84
C VAL A 166 2.42 4.81 9.21
N ILE A 167 2.74 6.08 9.29
CA ILE A 167 3.01 6.78 10.55
C ILE A 167 1.75 7.52 10.97
N THR A 168 1.24 7.23 12.16
CA THR A 168 0.01 7.81 12.67
C THR A 168 0.25 9.11 13.43
N ARG A 169 -0.77 9.97 13.49
CA ARG A 169 -0.75 11.22 14.24
C ARG A 169 -0.67 10.97 15.74
N LYS A 170 0.04 11.84 16.43
CA LYS A 170 0.05 11.92 17.90
C LYS A 170 -1.01 12.90 18.39
N GLY A 171 -1.42 12.76 19.65
CA GLY A 171 -2.38 13.66 20.27
C GLY A 171 -1.98 15.12 20.21
N ALA A 172 -0.68 15.40 20.39
CA ALA A 172 -0.11 16.75 20.26
C ALA A 172 -0.27 17.34 18.84
N SER A 173 -0.32 16.51 17.78
CA SER A 173 -0.49 17.01 16.40
C SER A 173 -1.96 17.22 16.02
N LEU A 174 -2.90 16.54 16.67
CA LEU A 174 -4.35 16.77 16.51
C LEU A 174 -4.83 17.96 17.31
N ASP A 175 -4.40 18.08 18.56
CA ASP A 175 -4.70 19.13 19.56
C ASP A 175 -6.16 19.64 19.48
N GLY A 176 -7.08 18.72 19.68
CA GLY A 176 -8.52 18.98 19.62
C GLY A 176 -9.33 17.81 19.07
N ALA A 177 -10.54 18.11 18.59
CA ALA A 177 -11.41 17.13 17.98
C ALA A 177 -11.78 17.54 16.55
N THR A 178 -12.02 16.53 15.72
CA THR A 178 -12.52 16.70 14.35
C THR A 178 -13.68 15.74 14.13
N VAL A 179 -14.76 16.24 13.54
CA VAL A 179 -15.89 15.43 13.05
C VAL A 179 -16.08 15.75 11.58
N ALA A 180 -16.24 14.72 10.75
CA ALA A 180 -16.49 14.87 9.33
C ALA A 180 -17.67 13.98 8.91
N VAL A 181 -18.53 14.53 8.05
CA VAL A 181 -19.61 13.79 7.39
C VAL A 181 -19.49 14.02 5.88
N GLU A 182 -19.64 12.96 5.10
CA GLU A 182 -19.51 13.01 3.65
C GLU A 182 -20.61 12.20 2.98
N GLY A 183 -21.06 12.66 1.82
CA GLY A 183 -21.97 11.94 0.93
C GLY A 183 -21.52 12.07 -0.51
N GLY A 184 -21.97 11.16 -1.38
CA GLY A 184 -21.57 11.23 -2.78
C GLY A 184 -22.26 10.22 -3.68
N SER A 185 -21.72 10.07 -4.88
CA SER A 185 -22.13 9.04 -5.84
C SER A 185 -21.96 7.64 -5.26
N LEU A 186 -22.58 6.65 -5.91
CA LEU A 186 -22.60 5.25 -5.47
C LEU A 186 -23.32 5.06 -4.12
N ASP A 187 -24.30 5.92 -3.82
CA ASP A 187 -25.03 5.94 -2.54
C ASP A 187 -24.09 5.94 -1.32
N THR A 188 -22.94 6.63 -1.44
CA THR A 188 -21.94 6.69 -0.39
C THR A 188 -22.34 7.65 0.72
N ALA A 189 -22.24 7.20 1.97
CA ALA A 189 -22.34 8.02 3.17
C ALA A 189 -21.22 7.62 4.14
N ARG A 190 -20.49 8.62 4.67
CA ARG A 190 -19.37 8.42 5.59
C ARG A 190 -19.44 9.38 6.75
N SER A 191 -19.14 8.90 7.94
CA SER A 191 -18.93 9.68 9.15
C SER A 191 -17.59 9.32 9.78
N GLN A 192 -16.86 10.31 10.27
CA GLN A 192 -15.56 10.14 10.92
C GLN A 192 -15.45 11.11 12.08
N ALA A 193 -14.96 10.63 13.22
CA ALA A 193 -14.63 11.47 14.37
C ALA A 193 -13.25 11.11 14.90
N SER A 194 -12.46 12.10 15.29
CA SER A 194 -11.18 11.91 15.96
C SER A 194 -10.99 12.96 17.04
N ILE A 195 -10.33 12.55 18.12
CA ILE A 195 -9.89 13.43 19.19
C ILE A 195 -8.46 13.07 19.57
N GLY A 196 -7.65 14.08 19.85
CA GLY A 196 -6.30 13.86 20.33
C GLY A 196 -5.77 15.07 21.08
N ARG A 197 -4.99 14.80 22.10
CA ARG A 197 -4.38 15.84 22.94
C ARG A 197 -3.17 15.30 23.68
N ARG A 198 -2.22 16.20 23.96
CA ARG A 198 -1.18 15.98 24.95
C ARG A 198 -1.52 16.75 26.21
N LEU A 199 -1.63 16.03 27.34
CA LEU A 199 -1.94 16.63 28.63
C LEU A 199 -0.68 17.18 29.32
N ALA A 200 -0.86 18.07 30.28
CA ALA A 200 0.23 18.70 31.03
C ALA A 200 1.11 17.69 31.79
N ASN A 201 0.57 16.54 32.20
CA ASN A 201 1.33 15.46 32.84
C ASN A 201 2.16 14.61 31.85
N GLY A 202 2.13 14.93 30.55
CA GLY A 202 2.87 14.25 29.50
C GLY A 202 2.13 13.08 28.86
N LEU A 203 0.90 12.75 29.29
CA LEU A 203 0.05 11.78 28.61
C LEU A 203 -0.37 12.33 27.23
N ASP A 204 -0.10 11.57 26.18
CA ASP A 204 -0.49 11.87 24.78
C ASP A 204 -1.48 10.80 24.32
N PHE A 205 -2.64 11.18 23.78
CA PHE A 205 -3.63 10.22 23.33
C PHE A 205 -4.29 10.64 22.02
N VAL A 206 -4.70 9.64 21.23
CA VAL A 206 -5.53 9.76 20.03
C VAL A 206 -6.61 8.71 20.08
N LEU A 207 -7.84 9.10 19.76
CA LEU A 207 -8.95 8.19 19.50
C LEU A 207 -9.58 8.59 18.17
N SER A 208 -9.95 7.61 17.34
CA SER A 208 -10.62 7.86 16.06
C SER A 208 -11.60 6.74 15.73
N GLY A 209 -12.73 7.08 15.14
CA GLY A 209 -13.70 6.14 14.62
C GLY A 209 -14.24 6.59 13.28
N THR A 210 -14.44 5.64 12.37
CA THR A 210 -14.99 5.86 11.02
C THR A 210 -16.05 4.82 10.72
N TYR A 211 -17.14 5.27 10.12
CA TYR A 211 -18.14 4.39 9.50
C TYR A 211 -18.43 4.90 8.09
N GLU A 212 -18.38 3.99 7.12
CA GLU A 212 -18.73 4.27 5.72
C GLU A 212 -19.65 3.18 5.19
N ARG A 213 -20.61 3.57 4.36
CA ARG A 213 -21.40 2.67 3.54
C ARG A 213 -21.40 3.15 2.10
N SER A 214 -21.42 2.23 1.15
CA SER A 214 -21.60 2.50 -0.28
C SER A 214 -22.54 1.46 -0.87
N GLY A 215 -23.46 1.89 -1.73
CA GLY A 215 -24.29 0.97 -2.53
C GLY A 215 -23.58 0.44 -3.77
N GLY A 216 -22.39 0.97 -4.09
CA GLY A 216 -21.63 0.59 -5.28
C GLY A 216 -22.31 0.96 -6.60
N VAL A 217 -21.85 0.36 -7.68
CA VAL A 217 -22.42 0.50 -9.01
C VAL A 217 -23.66 -0.38 -9.13
N LYS A 218 -24.81 0.21 -9.42
CA LYS A 218 -26.10 -0.52 -9.45
C LYS A 218 -26.20 -1.56 -10.55
N ARG A 219 -25.53 -1.36 -11.67
CA ARG A 219 -25.56 -2.30 -12.82
C ARG A 219 -24.17 -2.37 -13.43
N LEU A 220 -23.55 -3.54 -13.37
CA LEU A 220 -22.25 -3.85 -13.95
C LEU A 220 -22.43 -4.90 -15.04
N PHE A 221 -21.98 -4.58 -16.24
CA PHE A 221 -22.05 -5.52 -17.36
C PHE A 221 -20.72 -6.27 -17.51
N TYR A 222 -20.81 -7.60 -17.58
CA TYR A 222 -19.71 -8.52 -17.78
C TYR A 222 -19.95 -9.38 -19.02
N PRO A 223 -19.26 -9.16 -20.15
CA PRO A 223 -19.47 -9.91 -21.38
C PRO A 223 -19.32 -11.43 -21.24
N ALA A 224 -18.52 -11.90 -20.29
CA ALA A 224 -18.31 -13.32 -20.01
C ALA A 224 -19.59 -14.04 -19.54
N PHE A 225 -20.56 -13.29 -19.04
CA PHE A 225 -21.85 -13.80 -18.54
C PHE A 225 -23.05 -13.34 -19.40
N ASP A 226 -22.83 -12.87 -20.63
CA ASP A 226 -23.92 -12.38 -21.49
C ASP A 226 -24.75 -13.53 -22.08
N THR A 227 -25.56 -14.15 -21.21
CA THR A 227 -26.54 -15.18 -21.57
C THR A 227 -27.87 -14.93 -20.86
N PRO A 228 -29.02 -15.39 -21.38
CA PRO A 228 -30.31 -15.23 -20.70
C PRO A 228 -30.35 -15.82 -19.29
N GLY A 229 -29.64 -16.92 -19.04
CA GLY A 229 -29.58 -17.59 -17.73
C GLY A 229 -28.77 -16.83 -16.67
N THR A 230 -27.97 -15.86 -17.09
CA THR A 230 -27.11 -15.04 -16.23
C THR A 230 -27.45 -13.56 -16.32
N ASN A 231 -28.75 -13.24 -16.34
CA ASN A 231 -29.27 -11.87 -16.40
C ASN A 231 -28.65 -11.02 -17.54
N ASN A 232 -28.36 -11.65 -18.69
CA ASN A 232 -27.70 -11.03 -19.85
C ASN A 232 -26.42 -10.27 -19.45
N GLY A 233 -25.59 -10.89 -18.63
CA GLY A 233 -24.30 -10.36 -18.18
C GLY A 233 -24.36 -9.18 -17.20
N VAL A 234 -25.52 -8.85 -16.65
CA VAL A 234 -25.67 -7.71 -15.74
C VAL A 234 -25.72 -8.17 -14.29
N ALA A 235 -24.68 -7.85 -13.51
CA ALA A 235 -24.73 -7.90 -12.04
C ALA A 235 -25.49 -6.68 -11.51
N GLU A 236 -26.55 -6.91 -10.74
CA GLU A 236 -27.48 -5.85 -10.31
C GLU A 236 -27.50 -5.73 -8.79
N GLY A 237 -27.06 -4.54 -8.27
CA GLY A 237 -27.10 -4.24 -6.84
C GLY A 237 -26.12 -5.00 -5.95
N LEU A 238 -25.10 -5.67 -6.52
CA LEU A 238 -24.17 -6.57 -5.83
C LEU A 238 -22.77 -5.98 -5.63
N ASP A 239 -22.62 -4.64 -5.67
CA ASP A 239 -21.35 -3.94 -5.52
C ASP A 239 -21.29 -3.13 -4.20
N GLY A 240 -22.11 -3.52 -3.21
CA GLY A 240 -22.25 -2.84 -1.93
C GLY A 240 -21.07 -3.06 -0.98
N GLU A 241 -20.82 -2.06 -0.11
CA GLU A 241 -19.74 -2.11 0.88
C GLU A 241 -20.11 -1.40 2.19
N ARG A 242 -19.66 -1.95 3.32
CA ARG A 242 -19.78 -1.32 4.65
C ARG A 242 -18.46 -1.45 5.39
N ILE A 243 -18.00 -0.35 5.99
CA ILE A 243 -16.71 -0.25 6.67
C ILE A 243 -16.93 0.33 8.06
N GLY A 244 -16.34 -0.29 9.07
CA GLY A 244 -16.23 0.23 10.43
C GLY A 244 -14.77 0.18 10.88
N GLN A 245 -14.22 1.31 11.37
CA GLN A 245 -12.81 1.39 11.78
C GLN A 245 -12.72 2.11 13.12
N PHE A 246 -11.86 1.61 13.98
CA PHE A 246 -11.52 2.24 15.26
C PHE A 246 -10.00 2.25 15.43
N TYR A 247 -9.48 3.36 15.94
CA TYR A 247 -8.06 3.52 16.25
C TYR A 247 -7.89 4.22 17.59
N SER A 248 -6.92 3.76 18.38
CA SER A 248 -6.48 4.39 19.62
C SER A 248 -4.96 4.35 19.74
N GLN A 249 -4.37 5.42 20.26
CA GLN A 249 -2.97 5.45 20.66
C GLN A 249 -2.84 6.20 21.97
N ILE A 250 -2.07 5.66 22.90
CA ILE A 250 -1.79 6.27 24.19
C ILE A 250 -0.29 6.21 24.42
N GLY A 251 0.34 7.38 24.55
CA GLY A 251 1.77 7.54 24.84
C GLY A 251 1.99 8.16 26.23
N PHE A 252 2.87 7.59 27.02
CA PHE A 252 3.29 8.16 28.30
C PHE A 252 4.76 7.88 28.55
N LYS A 253 5.57 8.93 28.64
CA LYS A 253 7.05 8.84 28.73
C LYS A 253 7.63 8.02 27.58
N ASP A 254 8.25 6.88 27.90
CA ASP A 254 8.94 6.01 26.96
C ASP A 254 8.02 4.90 26.37
N LEU A 255 6.76 4.81 26.84
CA LEU A 255 5.80 3.79 26.44
C LEU A 255 4.75 4.36 25.50
N THR A 256 4.43 3.59 24.46
CA THR A 256 3.31 3.87 23.54
C THR A 256 2.49 2.58 23.36
N PHE A 257 1.19 2.67 23.55
CA PHE A 257 0.22 1.61 23.27
C PHE A 257 -0.62 2.02 22.07
N THR A 258 -0.77 1.14 21.09
CA THR A 258 -1.59 1.34 19.90
C THR A 258 -2.60 0.22 19.79
N GLY A 259 -3.86 0.55 19.55
CA GLY A 259 -4.93 -0.38 19.26
C GLY A 259 -5.68 0.03 17.99
N ALA A 260 -5.93 -0.90 17.10
CA ALA A 260 -6.76 -0.69 15.93
C ALA A 260 -7.71 -1.87 15.71
N TYR A 261 -8.89 -1.56 15.22
CA TYR A 261 -9.88 -2.53 14.77
C TYR A 261 -10.51 -2.04 13.48
N GLY A 262 -10.54 -2.88 12.46
CA GLY A 262 -11.25 -2.65 11.21
C GLY A 262 -12.15 -3.83 10.86
N GLN A 263 -13.29 -3.52 10.28
CA GLN A 263 -14.19 -4.49 9.66
C GLN A 263 -14.69 -3.93 8.34
N ARG A 264 -14.65 -4.75 7.31
CA ARG A 264 -15.28 -4.47 6.02
C ARG A 264 -16.20 -5.63 5.64
N LEU A 265 -17.40 -5.31 5.16
CA LEU A 265 -18.29 -6.24 4.48
C LEU A 265 -18.38 -5.77 3.02
N ARG A 266 -18.10 -6.68 2.08
CA ARG A 266 -18.08 -6.42 0.64
C ARG A 266 -18.92 -7.43 -0.11
N GLN A 267 -19.89 -6.97 -0.90
CA GLN A 267 -20.56 -7.77 -1.91
C GLN A 267 -19.73 -7.79 -3.19
N VAL A 268 -19.55 -8.97 -3.78
CA VAL A 268 -18.63 -9.20 -4.90
C VAL A 268 -19.43 -9.47 -6.18
N PRO A 269 -19.45 -8.53 -7.16
CA PRO A 269 -20.29 -8.64 -8.34
C PRO A 269 -19.69 -9.49 -9.47
N THR A 270 -18.50 -10.04 -9.27
CA THR A 270 -17.69 -10.64 -10.34
C THR A 270 -17.87 -12.14 -10.49
N ALA A 271 -18.60 -12.79 -9.59
CA ALA A 271 -18.71 -14.26 -9.53
C ALA A 271 -17.32 -14.91 -9.53
N SER A 272 -16.48 -14.49 -8.57
CA SER A 272 -15.13 -15.04 -8.41
C SER A 272 -15.18 -16.53 -8.02
N PHE A 273 -14.10 -17.25 -8.27
CA PHE A 273 -13.98 -18.68 -7.95
C PHE A 273 -15.06 -19.58 -8.57
N GLY A 274 -15.72 -19.14 -9.66
CA GLY A 274 -16.78 -19.91 -10.33
C GLY A 274 -18.12 -19.92 -9.61
N THR A 275 -18.38 -18.94 -8.75
CA THR A 275 -19.67 -18.75 -8.08
C THR A 275 -20.79 -18.40 -9.07
N LEU A 276 -22.05 -18.50 -8.62
CA LEU A 276 -23.21 -18.11 -9.40
C LEU A 276 -23.22 -16.60 -9.67
N PHE A 277 -23.31 -16.24 -10.95
CA PHE A 277 -23.38 -14.84 -11.35
C PHE A 277 -24.74 -14.23 -11.05
N ASN A 278 -24.73 -13.02 -10.47
CA ASN A 278 -25.92 -12.24 -10.13
C ASN A 278 -26.87 -12.95 -9.14
N GLU A 279 -26.34 -13.79 -8.23
CA GLU A 279 -27.14 -14.41 -7.17
C GLU A 279 -27.64 -13.36 -6.18
N GLN A 280 -28.97 -13.28 -5.96
CA GLN A 280 -29.63 -12.22 -5.21
C GLN A 280 -30.04 -12.63 -3.78
N ILE A 281 -30.21 -13.91 -3.52
CA ILE A 281 -30.66 -14.43 -2.21
C ILE A 281 -29.49 -14.61 -1.26
N SER A 282 -28.43 -15.23 -1.77
CA SER A 282 -27.19 -15.46 -1.02
C SER A 282 -26.01 -14.95 -1.87
N PRO A 283 -25.85 -13.64 -2.02
CA PRO A 283 -24.83 -13.08 -2.90
C PRO A 283 -23.42 -13.45 -2.43
N GLU A 284 -22.47 -13.49 -3.37
CA GLU A 284 -21.06 -13.59 -3.02
C GLU A 284 -20.67 -12.41 -2.15
N GLU A 285 -20.15 -12.70 -0.96
CA GLU A 285 -19.82 -11.70 0.06
C GLU A 285 -18.58 -12.07 0.84
N THR A 286 -17.75 -11.08 1.16
CA THR A 286 -16.63 -11.24 2.09
C THR A 286 -16.75 -10.27 3.25
N THR A 287 -16.45 -10.75 4.47
CA THR A 287 -16.31 -9.92 5.66
C THR A 287 -14.89 -10.07 6.20
N ASP A 288 -14.09 -9.03 6.03
CA ASP A 288 -12.72 -8.95 6.55
C ASP A 288 -12.72 -8.27 7.92
N ARG A 289 -11.92 -8.76 8.87
CA ARG A 289 -11.71 -8.12 10.18
C ARG A 289 -10.25 -8.17 10.54
N HIS A 290 -9.73 -7.05 11.00
CA HIS A 290 -8.35 -6.93 11.47
C HIS A 290 -8.31 -6.25 12.85
N THR A 291 -7.60 -6.86 13.80
CA THR A 291 -7.33 -6.30 15.13
C THR A 291 -5.83 -6.24 15.33
N LEU A 292 -5.34 -5.07 15.73
CA LEU A 292 -3.95 -4.82 16.09
C LEU A 292 -3.90 -4.30 17.52
N VAL A 293 -3.01 -4.88 18.34
CA VAL A 293 -2.62 -4.34 19.65
C VAL A 293 -1.09 -4.33 19.70
N ASP A 294 -0.50 -3.17 19.95
CA ASP A 294 0.96 -2.98 19.94
C ASP A 294 1.40 -2.17 21.15
N ALA A 295 2.48 -2.59 21.79
CA ALA A 295 3.15 -1.91 22.88
C ALA A 295 4.61 -1.67 22.52
N GLU A 296 5.01 -0.41 22.43
CA GLU A 296 6.38 0.02 22.16
C GLU A 296 6.99 0.71 23.39
N TYR A 297 8.20 0.30 23.76
CA TYR A 297 9.06 0.98 24.72
C TYR A 297 10.29 1.52 24.00
N ALA A 298 10.47 2.84 23.96
CA ALA A 298 11.55 3.50 23.26
C ALA A 298 12.33 4.42 24.17
N ARG A 299 13.60 4.08 24.48
CA ARG A 299 14.45 4.83 25.40
C ARG A 299 15.86 5.03 24.86
N SER A 300 16.42 6.19 25.14
CA SER A 300 17.84 6.48 24.89
C SER A 300 18.63 6.43 26.20
N ILE A 301 19.69 5.62 26.23
CA ILE A 301 20.60 5.45 27.36
C ILE A 301 22.00 5.80 26.86
N GLY A 302 22.47 6.99 27.18
CA GLY A 302 23.72 7.52 26.62
C GLY A 302 23.66 7.59 25.09
N ALA A 303 24.64 6.97 24.41
CA ALA A 303 24.71 6.92 22.95
C ALA A 303 23.91 5.78 22.32
N THR A 304 23.19 4.99 23.13
CA THR A 304 22.40 3.84 22.66
C THR A 304 20.91 4.15 22.75
N ARG A 305 20.19 4.01 21.65
CA ARG A 305 18.73 3.99 21.60
C ARG A 305 18.26 2.53 21.57
N MET A 306 17.33 2.19 22.44
CA MET A 306 16.65 0.91 22.50
C MET A 306 15.18 1.12 22.13
N VAL A 307 14.66 0.28 21.26
CA VAL A 307 13.23 0.14 21.01
C VAL A 307 12.89 -1.32 21.23
N ALA A 308 11.98 -1.60 22.16
CA ALA A 308 11.42 -2.92 22.39
C ALA A 308 9.93 -2.89 22.08
N ARG A 309 9.43 -3.92 21.43
CA ARG A 309 8.03 -4.01 20.99
C ARG A 309 7.46 -5.38 21.30
N ALA A 310 6.19 -5.41 21.69
CA ALA A 310 5.39 -6.61 21.79
C ALA A 310 4.02 -6.33 21.16
N SER A 311 3.54 -7.23 20.33
CA SER A 311 2.28 -7.01 19.61
C SER A 311 1.47 -8.29 19.45
N TYR A 312 0.18 -8.10 19.26
CA TYR A 312 -0.81 -9.12 18.95
C TYR A 312 -1.62 -8.67 17.74
N ASP A 313 -1.71 -9.53 16.74
CA ASP A 313 -2.54 -9.34 15.56
C ASP A 313 -3.56 -10.47 15.46
N ARG A 314 -4.78 -10.10 15.07
CA ARG A 314 -5.82 -11.04 14.69
C ARG A 314 -6.43 -10.60 13.37
N PHE A 315 -6.44 -11.50 12.42
CA PHE A 315 -7.06 -11.39 11.12
C PHE A 315 -8.14 -12.45 10.97
N SER A 316 -9.28 -12.11 10.36
CA SER A 316 -10.26 -13.11 9.95
C SER A 316 -11.01 -12.68 8.70
N VAL A 317 -11.31 -13.65 7.87
CA VAL A 317 -12.21 -13.51 6.72
C VAL A 317 -13.34 -14.52 6.87
N ASP A 318 -14.57 -14.06 6.67
CA ASP A 318 -15.74 -14.90 6.47
C ASP A 318 -16.24 -14.65 5.03
N GLY A 319 -16.25 -15.68 4.19
CA GLY A 319 -16.69 -15.63 2.81
C GLY A 319 -17.95 -16.48 2.59
N ILE A 320 -18.89 -15.95 1.82
CA ILE A 320 -20.09 -16.64 1.33
C ILE A 320 -19.96 -16.80 -0.18
N TYR A 321 -19.97 -18.03 -0.66
CA TYR A 321 -19.76 -18.38 -2.06
C TYR A 321 -20.88 -19.28 -2.56
N PRO A 322 -21.85 -18.76 -3.36
CA PRO A 322 -22.93 -19.55 -3.93
C PRO A 322 -22.45 -20.31 -5.17
N TYR A 323 -22.60 -21.62 -5.19
CA TYR A 323 -22.30 -22.49 -6.32
C TYR A 323 -23.57 -23.12 -6.89
N ALA A 324 -23.52 -23.53 -8.15
CA ALA A 324 -24.61 -24.31 -8.75
C ALA A 324 -24.79 -25.65 -8.02
N GLY A 325 -26.02 -26.01 -7.71
CA GLY A 325 -26.34 -27.35 -7.21
C GLY A 325 -26.06 -28.44 -8.26
N GLY A 326 -25.96 -29.69 -7.81
CA GLY A 326 -25.56 -30.82 -8.68
C GLY A 326 -26.58 -31.19 -9.75
N GLU A 327 -27.85 -30.81 -9.60
CA GLU A 327 -28.92 -31.08 -10.58
C GLU A 327 -29.42 -29.76 -11.19
N VAL A 328 -29.97 -29.86 -12.42
CA VAL A 328 -30.60 -28.73 -13.10
C VAL A 328 -31.78 -28.24 -12.24
N ASP A 329 -31.85 -26.93 -11.99
CA ASP A 329 -32.89 -26.29 -11.15
C ASP A 329 -32.82 -26.63 -9.64
N SER A 330 -31.76 -27.27 -9.15
CA SER A 330 -31.53 -27.43 -7.71
C SER A 330 -31.18 -26.11 -7.02
N ALA A 331 -31.48 -26.00 -5.73
CA ALA A 331 -31.06 -24.84 -4.92
C ALA A 331 -29.52 -24.67 -4.95
N PRO A 332 -29.02 -23.44 -4.90
CA PRO A 332 -27.58 -23.20 -4.78
C PRO A 332 -26.97 -23.91 -3.57
N VAL A 333 -25.75 -24.39 -3.72
CA VAL A 333 -24.90 -24.84 -2.60
C VAL A 333 -24.09 -23.62 -2.12
N ILE A 334 -24.27 -23.26 -0.87
CA ILE A 334 -23.57 -22.12 -0.28
C ILE A 334 -22.32 -22.62 0.46
N ALA A 335 -21.14 -22.24 -0.03
CA ALA A 335 -19.92 -22.48 0.72
C ALA A 335 -19.66 -21.32 1.69
N HIS A 336 -19.39 -21.65 2.95
CA HIS A 336 -18.98 -20.74 3.99
C HIS A 336 -17.50 -20.94 4.29
N ASN A 337 -16.65 -20.07 3.79
CA ASN A 337 -15.21 -20.13 4.03
C ASN A 337 -14.81 -19.20 5.17
N GLN A 338 -14.11 -19.75 6.15
CA GLN A 338 -13.62 -19.02 7.31
C GLN A 338 -12.10 -19.11 7.39
N VAL A 339 -11.47 -17.98 7.57
CA VAL A 339 -10.04 -17.86 7.78
C VAL A 339 -9.78 -17.19 9.11
N LEU A 340 -8.86 -17.74 9.92
CA LEU A 340 -8.43 -17.16 11.17
C LEU A 340 -6.92 -17.16 11.25
N GLY A 341 -6.35 -15.96 11.28
CA GLY A 341 -4.95 -15.71 11.61
C GLY A 341 -4.81 -15.06 12.98
N THR A 342 -3.94 -15.58 13.84
CA THR A 342 -3.51 -14.89 15.07
C THR A 342 -2.01 -14.98 15.22
N ARG A 343 -1.40 -13.89 15.63
CA ARG A 343 0.05 -13.78 15.74
C ARG A 343 0.46 -12.97 16.96
N TRP A 344 1.47 -13.45 17.66
CA TRP A 344 2.25 -12.68 18.62
C TRP A 344 3.60 -12.35 18.02
N SER A 345 4.10 -11.15 18.25
CA SER A 345 5.47 -10.80 17.91
C SER A 345 6.16 -10.03 19.04
N VAL A 346 7.45 -10.29 19.21
CA VAL A 346 8.31 -9.56 20.13
C VAL A 346 9.59 -9.22 19.40
N GLY A 347 10.01 -7.96 19.47
CA GLY A 347 11.23 -7.50 18.82
C GLY A 347 11.99 -6.47 19.65
N THR A 348 13.29 -6.39 19.42
CA THR A 348 14.14 -5.37 20.03
C THR A 348 15.15 -4.86 19.02
N VAL A 349 15.29 -3.55 18.97
CA VAL A 349 16.28 -2.84 18.14
C VAL A 349 17.17 -2.00 19.04
N LEU A 350 18.47 -2.19 18.91
CA LEU A 350 19.49 -1.41 19.58
C LEU A 350 20.28 -0.60 18.53
N THR A 351 20.25 0.70 18.61
CA THR A 351 21.03 1.58 17.71
C THR A 351 22.03 2.36 18.54
N ARG A 352 23.31 2.26 18.20
CA ARG A 352 24.39 2.92 18.92
C ARG A 352 25.26 3.77 18.01
N ALA A 353 25.36 5.06 18.34
CA ALA A 353 26.32 5.96 17.70
C ALA A 353 27.72 5.76 18.31
N LEU A 354 28.71 5.51 17.47
CA LEU A 354 30.12 5.30 17.85
C LEU A 354 30.99 6.43 17.28
N ARG A 355 31.69 7.15 18.17
CA ARG A 355 32.67 8.21 17.83
C ARG A 355 32.15 9.25 16.81
N GLY A 356 30.81 9.49 16.72
CA GLY A 356 30.20 10.48 15.84
C GLY A 356 30.25 10.18 14.33
N ARG A 357 30.83 9.04 13.90
CA ARG A 357 31.02 8.69 12.49
C ARG A 357 30.44 7.34 12.10
N GLN A 358 30.08 6.53 13.08
CA GLN A 358 29.58 5.18 12.84
C GLN A 358 28.28 4.98 13.63
N VAL A 359 27.33 4.28 13.04
CA VAL A 359 26.08 3.89 13.69
C VAL A 359 25.86 2.42 13.47
N LEU A 360 25.93 1.67 14.56
CA LEU A 360 25.66 0.24 14.58
C LEU A 360 24.21 0.01 15.03
N THR A 361 23.47 -0.74 14.23
CA THR A 361 22.10 -1.21 14.55
C THR A 361 22.14 -2.73 14.68
N PHE A 362 21.63 -3.23 15.78
CA PHE A 362 21.43 -4.65 16.03
C PHE A 362 19.98 -4.89 16.40
N GLY A 363 19.33 -5.91 15.83
CA GLY A 363 17.97 -6.25 16.16
C GLY A 363 17.73 -7.75 16.19
N GLY A 364 16.68 -8.11 16.93
CA GLY A 364 16.17 -9.47 17.02
C GLY A 364 14.66 -9.45 17.07
N GLU A 365 14.03 -10.45 16.47
CA GLU A 365 12.58 -10.60 16.35
C GLU A 365 12.19 -12.06 16.54
N PHE A 366 11.12 -12.28 17.27
CA PHE A 366 10.44 -13.56 17.41
C PHE A 366 8.97 -13.37 17.01
N ILE A 367 8.47 -14.24 16.17
CA ILE A 367 7.08 -14.27 15.71
C ILE A 367 6.53 -15.67 15.96
N ASP A 368 5.35 -15.72 16.59
CA ASP A 368 4.55 -16.92 16.81
C ASP A 368 3.20 -16.77 16.12
N ASN A 369 3.01 -17.46 15.00
CA ASN A 369 1.76 -17.58 14.28
C ASN A 369 0.94 -18.71 14.90
N VAL A 370 0.19 -18.38 15.96
CA VAL A 370 -0.56 -19.36 16.77
C VAL A 370 -1.67 -20.04 15.96
N HIS A 371 -2.35 -19.26 15.12
CA HIS A 371 -3.37 -19.76 14.20
C HIS A 371 -3.13 -19.23 12.79
N GLN A 372 -3.16 -20.14 11.82
CA GLN A 372 -3.18 -19.89 10.38
C GLN A 372 -4.23 -20.83 9.77
N ASN A 373 -5.45 -20.77 10.33
CA ASN A 373 -6.49 -21.76 10.13
C ASN A 373 -7.40 -21.38 8.97
N GLN A 374 -7.81 -22.39 8.21
CA GLN A 374 -8.75 -22.27 7.11
C GLN A 374 -9.81 -23.35 7.26
N ARG A 375 -11.08 -22.99 7.09
CA ARG A 375 -12.22 -23.88 7.22
C ARG A 375 -13.25 -23.59 6.14
N GLY A 376 -13.87 -24.62 5.58
CA GLY A 376 -15.00 -24.52 4.69
C GLY A 376 -16.13 -25.44 5.12
N ASP A 377 -17.32 -24.89 5.24
CA ASP A 377 -18.58 -25.61 5.48
C ASP A 377 -19.53 -25.33 4.29
N TYR A 378 -20.51 -26.20 4.10
CA TYR A 378 -21.47 -26.10 2.99
C TYR A 378 -22.90 -26.19 3.50
N ASP A 379 -23.82 -25.48 2.85
CA ASP A 379 -25.26 -25.55 3.07
C ASP A 379 -25.95 -25.82 1.71
N PRO A 380 -26.63 -26.95 1.55
CA PRO A 380 -26.83 -28.05 2.53
C PRO A 380 -25.54 -28.84 2.81
N PRO A 381 -25.40 -29.50 3.96
CA PRO A 381 -24.15 -30.10 4.45
C PRO A 381 -23.77 -31.43 3.75
N GLU A 382 -24.22 -31.65 2.52
CA GLU A 382 -23.97 -32.88 1.76
C GLU A 382 -22.54 -32.94 1.19
N MET A 383 -21.85 -31.80 1.12
CA MET A 383 -20.45 -31.74 0.70
C MET A 383 -19.52 -31.83 1.90
N GLN A 384 -18.35 -32.41 1.68
CA GLN A 384 -17.36 -32.59 2.73
C GLN A 384 -16.79 -31.24 3.20
N ALA A 385 -17.09 -30.88 4.44
CA ALA A 385 -16.42 -29.77 5.11
C ALA A 385 -14.92 -30.04 5.26
N PHE A 386 -14.10 -29.00 5.21
CA PHE A 386 -12.67 -29.12 5.49
C PHE A 386 -12.23 -28.23 6.66
N VAL A 387 -11.19 -28.68 7.36
CA VAL A 387 -10.52 -27.90 8.41
C VAL A 387 -9.02 -28.08 8.23
N GLU A 388 -8.33 -26.99 7.92
CA GLU A 388 -6.88 -26.95 7.86
C GLU A 388 -6.36 -26.05 8.99
N ASN A 389 -5.63 -26.65 9.92
CA ASN A 389 -5.04 -25.94 11.05
C ASN A 389 -3.52 -25.90 10.85
N HIS A 390 -2.97 -24.70 10.80
CA HIS A 390 -1.54 -24.50 10.68
C HIS A 390 -1.05 -23.52 11.74
N SER A 391 0.19 -23.68 12.17
CA SER A 391 0.90 -22.75 13.05
C SER A 391 2.37 -22.73 12.65
N SER A 392 3.08 -21.65 12.93
CA SER A 392 4.50 -21.55 12.59
C SER A 392 5.22 -20.55 13.49
N THR A 393 6.51 -20.76 13.70
CA THR A 393 7.36 -19.82 14.43
C THR A 393 8.50 -19.32 13.56
N GLN A 394 8.88 -18.07 13.80
CA GLN A 394 9.97 -17.42 13.10
C GLN A 394 10.90 -16.72 14.09
N HIS A 395 12.20 -16.87 13.89
CA HIS A 395 13.24 -16.17 14.62
C HIS A 395 14.11 -15.40 13.65
N ALA A 396 14.48 -14.17 14.00
CA ALA A 396 15.39 -13.38 13.19
C ALA A 396 16.39 -12.61 14.02
N LEU A 397 17.58 -12.47 13.48
CA LEU A 397 18.65 -11.60 14.00
C LEU A 397 19.22 -10.81 12.84
N TYR A 398 19.49 -9.53 13.06
CA TYR A 398 20.12 -8.69 12.04
C TYR A 398 21.10 -7.70 12.65
N VAL A 399 22.06 -7.32 11.81
CA VAL A 399 23.03 -6.29 12.12
C VAL A 399 23.21 -5.40 10.89
N GLN A 400 23.31 -4.10 11.13
CA GLN A 400 23.63 -3.10 10.12
C GLN A 400 24.66 -2.13 10.67
N ASP A 401 25.66 -1.83 9.86
CA ASP A 401 26.67 -0.83 10.14
C ASP A 401 26.63 0.29 9.09
N GLU A 402 26.58 1.51 9.55
CA GLU A 402 26.68 2.71 8.73
C GLU A 402 27.89 3.53 9.17
N VAL A 403 28.81 3.74 8.24
CA VAL A 403 30.06 4.44 8.47
C VAL A 403 30.14 5.69 7.61
N LYS A 404 30.22 6.84 8.25
CA LYS A 404 30.54 8.13 7.60
C LYS A 404 32.07 8.25 7.46
N VAL A 405 32.60 7.65 6.37
CA VAL A 405 34.03 7.60 6.09
C VAL A 405 34.61 8.99 5.92
N ALA A 406 33.87 9.86 5.21
CA ALA A 406 34.19 11.28 5.01
C ALA A 406 32.89 12.09 5.04
N PRO A 407 32.93 13.42 5.14
CA PRO A 407 31.71 14.25 5.08
C PRO A 407 30.86 14.02 3.81
N TRP A 408 31.50 13.59 2.73
CA TRP A 408 30.89 13.35 1.43
C TRP A 408 30.66 11.86 1.13
N LEU A 409 31.07 10.91 2.02
CA LEU A 409 31.00 9.47 1.74
C LEU A 409 30.43 8.69 2.93
N ILE A 410 29.29 8.02 2.72
CA ILE A 410 28.69 7.09 3.67
C ILE A 410 28.70 5.68 3.04
N LEU A 411 29.15 4.70 3.82
CA LEU A 411 29.02 3.29 3.52
C LEU A 411 28.00 2.67 4.47
N ASN A 412 27.13 1.84 3.94
CA ASN A 412 26.16 1.09 4.73
C ASN A 412 26.20 -0.37 4.30
N ALA A 413 26.28 -1.29 5.26
CA ALA A 413 26.21 -2.71 5.03
C ALA A 413 25.37 -3.37 6.14
N GLY A 414 24.60 -4.38 5.78
CA GLY A 414 23.77 -5.10 6.73
C GLY A 414 23.49 -6.52 6.27
N VAL A 415 23.16 -7.35 7.23
CA VAL A 415 22.77 -8.73 6.99
C VAL A 415 21.73 -9.15 8.03
N ARG A 416 20.75 -9.90 7.58
CA ARG A 416 19.73 -10.53 8.42
C ARG A 416 19.73 -12.03 8.20
N TYR A 417 19.59 -12.76 9.28
CA TYR A 417 19.36 -14.20 9.31
C TYR A 417 17.95 -14.47 9.83
N ASP A 418 17.15 -15.15 9.02
CA ASP A 418 15.81 -15.61 9.35
C ASP A 418 15.80 -17.14 9.44
N ARG A 419 15.13 -17.67 10.45
CA ARG A 419 14.89 -19.10 10.64
C ARG A 419 13.39 -19.30 10.81
N TYR A 420 12.80 -20.03 9.89
CA TYR A 420 11.44 -20.57 9.99
C TYR A 420 11.56 -21.99 10.52
N GLU A 421 10.89 -22.27 11.62
CA GLU A 421 10.93 -23.57 12.25
C GLU A 421 10.35 -24.60 11.29
N ASP A 422 11.03 -25.77 11.18
CA ASP A 422 10.67 -26.90 10.32
C ASP A 422 10.58 -26.64 8.81
N SER A 423 10.93 -25.44 8.32
CA SER A 423 10.82 -25.08 6.91
C SER A 423 12.17 -24.70 6.28
N PHE A 424 12.68 -23.51 6.53
CA PHE A 424 13.91 -23.04 5.89
C PHE A 424 14.69 -22.03 6.75
N ARG A 425 15.90 -21.72 6.27
CA ARG A 425 16.77 -20.66 6.80
C ARG A 425 17.19 -19.73 5.66
N ARG A 426 17.26 -18.45 5.95
CA ARG A 426 17.63 -17.46 4.95
C ARG A 426 18.61 -16.43 5.50
N LEU A 427 19.65 -16.11 4.70
CA LEU A 427 20.55 -14.98 4.93
C LEU A 427 20.28 -13.92 3.86
N THR A 428 20.06 -12.68 4.28
CA THR A 428 19.64 -11.59 3.40
C THR A 428 20.58 -10.39 3.56
N PRO A 429 21.53 -10.19 2.63
CA PRO A 429 22.49 -9.09 2.67
C PRO A 429 21.93 -7.82 2.02
N ARG A 430 22.48 -6.66 2.43
CA ARG A 430 22.37 -5.37 1.73
C ARG A 430 23.69 -4.61 1.80
N ALA A 431 23.90 -3.72 0.82
CA ALA A 431 25.00 -2.78 0.83
C ALA A 431 24.59 -1.48 0.14
N ALA A 432 25.13 -0.34 0.60
CA ALA A 432 24.94 0.94 -0.05
C ALA A 432 26.22 1.78 0.03
N VAL A 433 26.46 2.53 -1.05
CA VAL A 433 27.47 3.57 -1.13
C VAL A 433 26.76 4.88 -1.44
N ILE A 434 26.91 5.89 -0.58
CA ILE A 434 26.27 7.19 -0.72
C ILE A 434 27.37 8.24 -0.82
N VAL A 435 27.41 8.91 -1.98
CA VAL A 435 28.33 10.03 -2.25
C VAL A 435 27.54 11.33 -2.23
N MET A 436 27.93 12.26 -1.41
CA MET A 436 27.29 13.58 -1.23
C MET A 436 28.26 14.70 -1.62
N PRO A 437 28.33 15.13 -2.89
CA PRO A 437 29.18 16.23 -3.32
C PRO A 437 28.86 17.54 -2.59
N SER A 438 27.60 17.69 -2.13
CA SER A 438 27.12 18.79 -1.32
C SER A 438 26.01 18.33 -0.37
N HIS A 439 25.60 19.15 0.59
CA HIS A 439 24.45 18.85 1.45
C HIS A 439 23.11 18.77 0.70
N ALA A 440 23.05 19.33 -0.50
CA ALA A 440 21.86 19.37 -1.33
C ALA A 440 21.82 18.28 -2.42
N GLU A 441 22.86 17.45 -2.55
CA GLU A 441 22.98 16.48 -3.64
C GLU A 441 23.57 15.17 -3.17
N SER A 442 22.98 14.06 -3.62
CA SER A 442 23.49 12.73 -3.31
C SER A 442 23.40 11.79 -4.52
N PHE A 443 24.40 10.93 -4.65
CA PHE A 443 24.42 9.77 -5.55
C PHE A 443 24.50 8.51 -4.68
N LYS A 444 23.61 7.56 -4.94
CA LYS A 444 23.53 6.33 -4.16
C LYS A 444 23.62 5.13 -5.09
N TYR A 445 24.49 4.18 -4.75
CA TYR A 445 24.42 2.83 -5.27
C TYR A 445 23.87 1.94 -4.18
N LEU A 446 22.83 1.18 -4.49
CA LEU A 446 22.11 0.31 -3.56
C LEU A 446 22.11 -1.11 -4.12
N PHE A 447 22.55 -2.05 -3.30
CA PHE A 447 22.37 -3.49 -3.51
C PHE A 447 21.55 -4.06 -2.36
N GLY A 448 20.61 -4.92 -2.67
CA GLY A 448 19.85 -5.63 -1.65
C GLY A 448 19.24 -6.92 -2.19
N SER A 449 19.23 -7.90 -1.32
CA SER A 449 18.44 -9.12 -1.49
C SER A 449 17.15 -9.05 -0.68
N ALA A 450 16.11 -9.75 -1.15
CA ALA A 450 14.89 -9.97 -0.40
C ALA A 450 14.38 -11.40 -0.61
N PHE A 451 13.46 -11.81 0.24
CA PHE A 451 12.75 -13.07 0.09
C PHE A 451 11.27 -12.91 0.48
N ARG A 452 10.44 -13.83 -0.01
CA ARG A 452 9.08 -14.06 0.45
C ARG A 452 8.93 -15.54 0.80
N ALA A 453 8.50 -15.80 2.03
CA ALA A 453 8.15 -17.15 2.47
C ALA A 453 6.86 -17.62 1.78
N PRO A 454 6.71 -18.92 1.49
CA PRO A 454 5.39 -19.48 1.18
C PRO A 454 4.42 -19.19 2.31
N ASN A 455 3.21 -18.74 2.00
CA ASN A 455 2.18 -18.48 2.99
C ASN A 455 1.36 -19.74 3.32
N ALA A 456 0.51 -19.68 4.35
CA ALA A 456 -0.26 -20.84 4.78
C ALA A 456 -1.33 -21.26 3.73
N TYR A 457 -1.87 -20.31 2.96
CA TYR A 457 -2.82 -20.61 1.91
C TYR A 457 -2.16 -21.38 0.74
N GLU A 458 -0.98 -20.97 0.29
CA GLU A 458 -0.22 -21.67 -0.77
C GLU A 458 0.20 -23.08 -0.36
N GLN A 459 0.22 -23.37 0.93
CA GLN A 459 0.56 -24.67 1.52
C GLN A 459 -0.67 -25.50 1.93
N ASN A 460 -1.88 -25.02 1.62
CA ASN A 460 -3.12 -25.71 1.98
C ASN A 460 -3.29 -27.02 1.20
N ALA A 461 -3.08 -28.14 1.89
CA ALA A 461 -3.10 -29.46 1.28
C ALA A 461 -4.48 -29.91 0.81
N PHE A 462 -5.56 -29.40 1.41
CA PHE A 462 -6.92 -29.70 1.00
C PHE A 462 -7.22 -29.16 -0.42
N TYR A 463 -6.71 -27.96 -0.73
CA TYR A 463 -6.93 -27.37 -2.06
C TYR A 463 -5.90 -27.81 -3.09
N PHE A 464 -4.61 -27.78 -2.73
CA PHE A 464 -3.49 -27.86 -3.67
C PHE A 464 -2.67 -29.14 -3.55
N GLY A 465 -3.05 -30.05 -2.64
CA GLY A 465 -2.24 -31.23 -2.33
C GLY A 465 -0.95 -30.86 -1.57
N PRO A 466 -0.08 -31.84 -1.27
CA PRO A 466 1.16 -31.60 -0.58
C PRO A 466 2.12 -30.77 -1.45
N THR A 467 2.50 -29.60 -0.99
CA THR A 467 3.43 -28.69 -1.67
C THR A 467 4.81 -28.73 -1.00
N ASN A 468 5.88 -28.60 -1.77
CA ASN A 468 7.26 -28.49 -1.28
C ASN A 468 7.85 -27.12 -1.70
N LEU A 469 7.21 -26.05 -1.24
CA LEU A 469 7.54 -24.70 -1.64
C LEU A 469 8.81 -24.20 -0.93
N ARG A 470 9.59 -23.44 -1.69
CA ARG A 470 10.79 -22.73 -1.21
C ARG A 470 10.54 -21.22 -1.24
N PRO A 471 11.27 -20.42 -0.44
CA PRO A 471 11.13 -18.97 -0.50
C PRO A 471 11.45 -18.42 -1.89
N GLU A 472 10.64 -17.48 -2.36
CA GLU A 472 10.95 -16.63 -3.50
C GLU A 472 12.15 -15.74 -3.16
N THR A 473 12.90 -15.34 -4.17
CA THR A 473 14.07 -14.48 -3.96
C THR A 473 14.12 -13.33 -4.96
N LEU A 474 14.61 -12.19 -4.50
CA LEU A 474 14.83 -10.99 -5.30
C LEU A 474 16.21 -10.43 -5.03
N ASP A 475 16.98 -10.17 -6.08
CA ASP A 475 18.21 -9.39 -6.02
C ASP A 475 18.04 -8.13 -6.85
N THR A 476 18.37 -6.99 -6.26
CA THR A 476 18.19 -5.66 -6.91
C THR A 476 19.47 -4.85 -6.80
N HIS A 477 19.78 -4.17 -7.90
CA HIS A 477 20.77 -3.10 -7.96
C HIS A 477 20.08 -1.81 -8.39
N GLU A 478 20.41 -0.72 -7.74
CA GLU A 478 19.80 0.60 -8.03
C GLU A 478 20.83 1.71 -7.94
N LEU A 479 20.77 2.64 -8.87
CA LEU A 479 21.48 3.92 -8.83
C LEU A 479 20.47 5.03 -8.65
N VAL A 480 20.67 5.88 -7.65
CA VAL A 480 19.77 7.00 -7.34
C VAL A 480 20.58 8.29 -7.31
N TRP A 481 20.09 9.31 -8.01
CA TRP A 481 20.53 10.68 -7.88
C TRP A 481 19.41 11.52 -7.29
N GLU A 482 19.72 12.33 -6.28
CA GLU A 482 18.78 13.25 -5.64
C GLU A 482 19.43 14.62 -5.50
N ARG A 483 18.65 15.68 -5.79
CA ARG A 483 19.09 17.05 -5.64
C ARG A 483 17.97 17.92 -5.09
N TYR A 484 18.33 18.77 -4.12
CA TYR A 484 17.50 19.82 -3.58
C TYR A 484 17.99 21.17 -4.12
N THR A 485 17.13 21.90 -4.81
CA THR A 485 17.43 23.20 -5.37
C THR A 485 16.68 24.26 -4.54
N ASN A 486 17.43 25.11 -3.81
CA ASN A 486 16.90 26.26 -3.07
C ASN A 486 15.68 25.96 -2.18
N ASN A 487 15.61 24.83 -1.52
CA ASN A 487 14.54 24.40 -0.60
C ASN A 487 13.11 24.37 -1.20
N TRP A 488 12.93 24.65 -2.50
CA TRP A 488 11.64 24.66 -3.14
C TRP A 488 11.44 23.53 -4.16
N LEU A 489 12.52 22.94 -4.67
CA LEU A 489 12.50 21.89 -5.67
C LEU A 489 13.38 20.71 -5.24
N ARG A 490 12.79 19.53 -5.16
CA ARG A 490 13.49 18.24 -5.08
C ARG A 490 13.37 17.53 -6.40
N THR A 491 14.49 17.09 -6.96
CA THR A 491 14.55 16.24 -8.15
C THR A 491 15.17 14.90 -7.77
N SER A 492 14.62 13.81 -8.26
CA SER A 492 15.18 12.47 -8.08
C SER A 492 15.12 11.69 -9.39
N VAL A 493 16.23 11.03 -9.71
CA VAL A 493 16.32 10.07 -10.81
C VAL A 493 16.82 8.76 -10.25
N SER A 494 16.17 7.66 -10.58
CA SER A 494 16.67 6.33 -10.23
C SER A 494 16.62 5.40 -11.44
N THR A 495 17.64 4.57 -11.58
CA THR A 495 17.63 3.43 -12.51
C THR A 495 17.87 2.16 -11.70
N TYR A 496 17.13 1.12 -12.04
CA TYR A 496 17.20 -0.14 -11.33
C TYR A 496 17.18 -1.33 -12.29
N TRP A 497 17.75 -2.42 -11.85
CA TRP A 497 17.55 -3.75 -12.42
C TRP A 497 17.38 -4.75 -11.27
N TYR A 498 16.48 -5.68 -11.47
CA TYR A 498 16.26 -6.76 -10.52
C TYR A 498 16.06 -8.10 -11.22
N LYS A 499 16.33 -9.15 -10.46
CA LYS A 499 16.07 -10.53 -10.80
C LYS A 499 15.27 -11.17 -9.67
N ALA A 500 14.09 -11.69 -10.00
CA ALA A 500 13.26 -12.48 -9.11
C ALA A 500 13.27 -13.94 -9.60
N ASP A 501 13.56 -14.85 -8.69
CA ASP A 501 13.63 -16.28 -8.98
C ASP A 501 12.75 -17.07 -8.01
N ARG A 502 12.32 -18.24 -8.46
CA ARG A 502 11.48 -19.16 -7.68
C ARG A 502 10.17 -18.52 -7.24
N LEU A 503 9.61 -17.66 -8.08
CA LEU A 503 8.28 -17.11 -7.82
C LEU A 503 7.29 -18.26 -7.72
N ILE A 504 6.42 -18.19 -6.73
CA ILE A 504 5.36 -19.17 -6.51
C ILE A 504 4.24 -18.87 -7.49
N THR A 505 3.94 -19.84 -8.32
CA THR A 505 2.92 -19.78 -9.38
C THR A 505 1.95 -20.95 -9.23
N LEU A 506 0.71 -20.74 -9.66
CA LEU A 506 -0.31 -21.78 -9.72
C LEU A 506 -0.18 -22.50 -11.07
N GLU A 507 -0.04 -23.83 -11.05
CA GLU A 507 0.15 -24.67 -12.23
C GLU A 507 -0.93 -25.75 -12.27
N LEU A 508 -1.27 -26.23 -13.48
CA LEU A 508 -2.20 -27.34 -13.66
C LEU A 508 -1.56 -28.62 -13.13
N ASP A 509 -2.25 -29.27 -12.21
CA ASP A 509 -1.92 -30.60 -11.70
C ASP A 509 -3.18 -31.43 -11.55
N PRO A 510 -3.51 -32.31 -12.52
CA PRO A 510 -4.71 -33.15 -12.45
C PRO A 510 -4.75 -34.09 -11.24
N SER A 511 -3.64 -34.28 -10.55
CA SER A 511 -3.57 -35.11 -9.32
C SER A 511 -3.91 -34.31 -8.05
N ALA A 512 -3.87 -32.99 -8.11
CA ALA A 512 -4.25 -32.12 -6.99
C ALA A 512 -5.78 -32.05 -6.84
N PRO A 513 -6.30 -31.83 -5.62
CA PRO A 513 -7.76 -31.82 -5.36
C PRO A 513 -8.55 -30.83 -6.22
N LEU A 514 -8.02 -29.65 -6.48
CA LEU A 514 -8.62 -28.63 -7.36
C LEU A 514 -8.08 -28.68 -8.81
N GLY A 515 -7.29 -29.71 -9.18
CA GLY A 515 -6.65 -29.79 -10.50
C GLY A 515 -5.51 -28.79 -10.70
N VAL A 516 -5.08 -28.10 -9.66
CA VAL A 516 -4.00 -27.11 -9.67
C VAL A 516 -3.17 -27.22 -8.41
N THR A 517 -1.89 -26.87 -8.50
CA THR A 517 -0.97 -26.83 -7.34
C THR A 517 -0.02 -25.64 -7.44
N TYR A 518 0.56 -25.22 -6.31
CA TYR A 518 1.58 -24.18 -6.28
C TYR A 518 2.98 -24.78 -6.46
N VAL A 519 3.78 -24.13 -7.32
CA VAL A 519 5.19 -24.51 -7.62
C VAL A 519 6.10 -23.29 -7.64
N ASN A 520 7.42 -23.52 -7.50
CA ASN A 520 8.46 -22.47 -7.55
C ASN A 520 9.11 -22.36 -8.94
N GLU A 521 8.37 -22.05 -9.97
CA GLU A 521 8.90 -22.05 -11.35
C GLU A 521 9.11 -20.65 -11.93
N GLY A 522 8.37 -19.63 -11.48
CA GLY A 522 8.41 -18.29 -12.08
C GLY A 522 9.76 -17.60 -11.93
N ARG A 523 10.26 -17.03 -13.03
CA ARG A 523 11.50 -16.24 -13.11
C ARG A 523 11.26 -14.94 -13.85
N VAL A 524 11.58 -13.81 -13.22
CA VAL A 524 11.32 -12.49 -13.79
C VAL A 524 12.58 -11.63 -13.74
N ARG A 525 12.84 -10.88 -14.80
CA ARG A 525 13.84 -9.80 -14.85
C ARG A 525 13.19 -8.49 -15.18
N ALA A 526 13.66 -7.43 -14.53
CA ALA A 526 13.21 -6.09 -14.81
C ALA A 526 14.35 -5.09 -14.86
N LYS A 527 14.10 -4.02 -15.62
CA LYS A 527 14.92 -2.80 -15.63
C LYS A 527 14.00 -1.61 -15.78
N GLY A 528 14.36 -0.50 -15.17
CA GLY A 528 13.56 0.70 -15.24
C GLY A 528 14.34 1.97 -14.94
N LEU A 529 13.75 3.07 -15.36
CA LEU A 529 14.18 4.44 -15.10
C LEU A 529 12.98 5.19 -14.50
N GLU A 530 13.21 5.84 -13.38
CA GLU A 530 12.21 6.66 -12.71
C GLU A 530 12.74 8.09 -12.57
N PHE A 531 11.88 9.06 -12.82
CA PHE A 531 12.10 10.49 -12.60
C PHE A 531 11.02 11.03 -11.67
N GLU A 532 11.38 11.95 -10.78
CA GLU A 532 10.43 12.67 -9.93
C GLU A 532 10.93 14.10 -9.69
N ALA A 533 10.03 15.07 -9.85
CA ALA A 533 10.22 16.44 -9.44
C ALA A 533 9.11 16.83 -8.47
N GLN A 534 9.48 17.26 -7.28
CA GLN A 534 8.57 17.75 -6.25
C GLN A 534 8.90 19.21 -5.97
N MET A 535 7.87 20.05 -6.01
CA MET A 535 8.04 21.49 -5.84
C MET A 535 7.11 22.01 -4.73
N ARG A 536 7.64 22.94 -3.91
CA ARG A 536 6.88 23.71 -2.92
C ARG A 536 7.31 25.16 -3.01
N ILE A 537 6.40 26.02 -3.47
CA ILE A 537 6.68 27.45 -3.67
C ILE A 537 5.96 28.26 -2.60
N ARG A 538 6.59 29.35 -2.14
CA ARG A 538 5.92 30.35 -1.28
C ARG A 538 4.63 30.81 -1.94
N GLY A 539 3.56 31.01 -1.16
CA GLY A 539 2.21 31.25 -1.68
C GLY A 539 1.38 29.97 -1.86
N GLY A 540 1.89 28.83 -1.31
CA GLY A 540 1.12 27.59 -1.14
C GLY A 540 0.95 26.72 -2.38
N VAL A 541 1.69 27.04 -3.46
CA VAL A 541 1.71 26.15 -4.64
C VAL A 541 2.58 24.94 -4.33
N GLN A 542 1.98 23.76 -4.48
CA GLN A 542 2.67 22.48 -4.36
C GLN A 542 2.48 21.70 -5.64
N GLY A 543 3.52 21.03 -6.11
CA GLY A 543 3.46 20.22 -7.32
C GLY A 543 4.33 18.97 -7.20
N LEU A 544 3.92 17.91 -7.85
CA LEU A 544 4.71 16.72 -8.09
C LEU A 544 4.47 16.25 -9.51
N ALA A 545 5.55 15.96 -10.22
CA ALA A 545 5.51 15.25 -11.48
C ALA A 545 6.45 14.05 -11.40
N SER A 546 6.02 12.90 -11.89
CA SER A 546 6.86 11.71 -11.97
C SER A 546 6.61 10.93 -13.26
N TYR A 547 7.66 10.28 -13.73
CA TYR A 547 7.62 9.39 -14.87
C TYR A 547 8.41 8.13 -14.56
N ALA A 548 7.83 6.98 -14.87
CA ALA A 548 8.51 5.69 -14.81
C ALA A 548 8.44 5.01 -16.18
N LEU A 549 9.62 4.60 -16.66
CA LEU A 549 9.80 3.73 -17.81
C LEU A 549 10.32 2.39 -17.29
N GLN A 550 9.59 1.31 -17.56
CA GLN A 550 9.93 0.00 -17.03
C GLN A 550 9.69 -1.11 -18.06
N ARG A 551 10.50 -2.14 -17.97
CA ARG A 551 10.31 -3.37 -18.74
C ARG A 551 10.54 -4.54 -17.81
N VAL A 552 9.49 -5.34 -17.64
CA VAL A 552 9.50 -6.57 -16.88
C VAL A 552 9.24 -7.71 -17.84
N THR A 553 10.11 -8.71 -17.80
CA THR A 553 10.09 -9.84 -18.72
C THR A 553 10.07 -11.13 -17.94
N ASP A 554 9.12 -11.98 -18.22
CA ASP A 554 9.13 -13.37 -17.85
C ASP A 554 10.30 -14.07 -18.57
N GLN A 555 11.12 -14.80 -17.83
CA GLN A 555 12.34 -15.41 -18.39
C GLN A 555 12.09 -16.77 -19.04
N ASP A 556 10.95 -17.36 -18.77
CA ASP A 556 10.60 -18.67 -19.31
C ASP A 556 9.92 -18.52 -20.67
N THR A 557 9.07 -17.51 -20.83
CA THR A 557 8.38 -17.19 -22.09
C THR A 557 9.10 -16.15 -22.94
N GLY A 558 9.92 -15.29 -22.34
CA GLY A 558 10.55 -14.13 -23.00
C GLY A 558 9.60 -12.93 -23.20
N GLU A 559 8.36 -13.04 -22.77
CA GLU A 559 7.31 -12.04 -22.97
C GLU A 559 7.30 -10.97 -21.87
N ALA A 560 6.58 -9.88 -22.11
CA ALA A 560 6.31 -8.89 -21.08
C ALA A 560 5.35 -9.46 -20.02
N LEU A 561 5.62 -9.17 -18.75
CA LEU A 561 4.77 -9.63 -17.66
C LEU A 561 3.36 -9.03 -17.80
N ILE A 562 2.35 -9.85 -17.48
CA ILE A 562 0.94 -9.40 -17.43
C ILE A 562 0.77 -8.23 -16.46
N ASN A 563 -0.23 -7.40 -16.70
CA ASN A 563 -0.55 -6.22 -15.87
C ASN A 563 0.65 -5.27 -15.61
N SER A 564 1.63 -5.24 -16.54
CA SER A 564 2.86 -4.46 -16.41
C SER A 564 2.87 -3.26 -17.37
N PRO A 565 2.44 -2.05 -16.97
CA PRO A 565 2.48 -0.88 -17.83
C PRO A 565 3.93 -0.46 -18.09
N ARG A 566 4.27 -0.22 -19.36
CA ARG A 566 5.61 0.22 -19.73
C ARG A 566 5.91 1.66 -19.33
N HIS A 567 4.90 2.52 -19.39
CA HIS A 567 5.00 3.94 -19.10
C HIS A 567 3.96 4.31 -18.03
N ILE A 568 4.42 4.99 -16.99
CA ILE A 568 3.58 5.57 -15.94
C ILE A 568 3.96 7.04 -15.81
N LEU A 569 2.99 7.93 -16.06
CA LEU A 569 3.15 9.37 -15.83
C LEU A 569 2.16 9.82 -14.77
N LYS A 570 2.62 10.61 -13.82
CA LYS A 570 1.78 11.22 -12.79
C LYS A 570 2.10 12.68 -12.64
N ALA A 571 1.07 13.47 -12.45
CA ALA A 571 1.19 14.88 -12.14
C ALA A 571 0.14 15.25 -11.10
N ARG A 572 0.53 16.01 -10.09
CA ARG A 572 -0.40 16.61 -9.14
C ARG A 572 0.04 18.03 -8.82
N VAL A 573 -0.93 18.93 -8.75
CA VAL A 573 -0.71 20.33 -8.41
C VAL A 573 -1.80 20.76 -7.43
N SER A 574 -1.40 21.46 -6.39
CA SER A 574 -2.30 22.10 -5.45
C SER A 574 -1.96 23.59 -5.36
N VAL A 575 -2.97 24.43 -5.46
CA VAL A 575 -2.85 25.89 -5.35
C VAL A 575 -3.78 26.39 -4.27
N HIS A 576 -3.43 27.51 -3.62
CA HIS A 576 -4.37 28.18 -2.72
C HIS A 576 -5.57 28.72 -3.50
N GLY A 577 -6.73 28.64 -2.88
CA GLY A 577 -7.96 29.23 -3.36
C GLY A 577 -8.09 30.70 -2.90
N PRO A 578 -9.35 31.21 -2.81
CA PRO A 578 -9.61 32.60 -2.45
C PRO A 578 -9.15 33.01 -1.05
N THR A 579 -8.91 32.06 -0.15
CA THR A 579 -8.36 32.29 1.19
C THR A 579 -7.09 31.45 1.40
N ASP A 580 -6.19 31.88 2.28
CA ASP A 580 -4.92 31.16 2.56
C ASP A 580 -5.10 29.72 3.06
N GLN A 581 -6.30 29.38 3.53
CA GLN A 581 -6.63 28.03 4.01
C GLN A 581 -7.47 27.23 3.00
N SER A 582 -7.98 27.86 1.91
CA SER A 582 -8.64 27.15 0.83
C SER A 582 -7.64 26.63 -0.18
N PHE A 583 -7.98 25.53 -0.85
CA PHE A 583 -7.15 25.01 -1.93
C PHE A 583 -7.97 24.34 -3.03
N ILE A 584 -7.35 24.28 -4.20
CA ILE A 584 -7.78 23.47 -5.35
C ILE A 584 -6.60 22.58 -5.72
N SER A 585 -6.85 21.29 -5.80
CA SER A 585 -5.85 20.29 -6.18
C SER A 585 -6.32 19.50 -7.39
N VAL A 586 -5.43 19.31 -8.35
CA VAL A 586 -5.64 18.50 -9.54
C VAL A 586 -4.61 17.38 -9.56
N GLU A 587 -5.05 16.18 -9.84
CA GLU A 587 -4.20 15.01 -10.03
C GLU A 587 -4.50 14.35 -11.38
N ALA A 588 -3.46 13.94 -12.11
CA ALA A 588 -3.56 13.18 -13.34
C ALA A 588 -2.62 11.98 -13.31
N LEU A 589 -3.13 10.84 -13.73
CA LEU A 589 -2.41 9.58 -13.86
C LEU A 589 -2.55 9.07 -15.29
N HIS A 590 -1.44 8.79 -15.97
CA HIS A 590 -1.42 8.03 -17.21
C HIS A 590 -0.74 6.68 -17.01
N LEU A 591 -1.40 5.61 -17.44
CA LEU A 591 -0.85 4.27 -17.56
C LEU A 591 -0.87 3.87 -19.05
N SER A 592 0.25 3.35 -19.56
CA SER A 592 0.27 2.73 -20.89
C SER A 592 -0.56 1.45 -20.93
N SER A 593 -0.77 0.90 -22.12
CA SER A 593 -1.44 -0.40 -22.31
C SER A 593 -0.80 -1.49 -21.45
N ARG A 594 -1.62 -2.46 -21.07
CA ARG A 594 -1.24 -3.63 -20.25
C ARG A 594 -1.85 -4.88 -20.85
N THR A 595 -1.22 -6.01 -20.62
CA THR A 595 -1.71 -7.32 -21.10
C THR A 595 -2.50 -8.00 -19.97
N THR A 596 -3.61 -8.62 -20.30
CA THR A 596 -4.41 -9.47 -19.41
C THR A 596 -3.84 -10.86 -19.31
N LEU A 597 -4.42 -11.70 -18.43
CA LEU A 597 -4.03 -13.11 -18.28
C LEU A 597 -4.29 -13.92 -19.57
N ALA A 598 -5.38 -13.62 -20.30
CA ALA A 598 -5.71 -14.24 -21.59
C ALA A 598 -4.89 -13.70 -22.77
N GLY A 599 -3.95 -12.77 -22.54
CA GLY A 599 -3.10 -12.20 -23.58
C GLY A 599 -3.70 -11.02 -24.34
N HIS A 600 -4.89 -10.55 -23.99
CA HIS A 600 -5.48 -9.36 -24.61
C HIS A 600 -4.83 -8.06 -24.10
N SER A 601 -4.85 -7.02 -24.93
CA SER A 601 -4.31 -5.72 -24.57
C SER A 601 -5.41 -4.79 -24.06
N LEU A 602 -5.31 -4.36 -22.81
CA LEU A 602 -6.10 -3.24 -22.31
C LEU A 602 -5.49 -1.90 -22.76
N PRO A 603 -6.31 -0.95 -23.22
CA PRO A 603 -5.82 0.32 -23.74
C PRO A 603 -5.14 1.17 -22.66
N SER A 604 -4.29 2.10 -23.08
CA SER A 604 -3.76 3.14 -22.21
C SER A 604 -4.89 4.01 -21.65
N ARG A 605 -4.70 4.57 -20.44
CA ARG A 605 -5.72 5.41 -19.80
C ARG A 605 -5.12 6.66 -19.16
N ILE A 606 -5.94 7.70 -19.08
CA ILE A 606 -5.67 8.91 -18.32
C ILE A 606 -6.80 9.11 -17.32
N LEU A 607 -6.49 9.08 -16.04
CA LEU A 607 -7.44 9.38 -14.97
C LEU A 607 -7.09 10.73 -14.36
N ALA A 608 -8.06 11.66 -14.33
CA ALA A 608 -7.91 12.95 -13.69
C ALA A 608 -8.87 13.09 -12.52
N SER A 609 -8.42 13.76 -11.45
CA SER A 609 -9.22 14.03 -10.26
C SER A 609 -9.03 15.48 -9.81
N VAL A 610 -10.08 16.07 -9.21
CA VAL A 610 -10.05 17.42 -8.67
C VAL A 610 -10.58 17.36 -7.24
N THR A 611 -9.87 18.00 -6.32
CA THR A 611 -10.30 18.19 -4.93
C THR A 611 -10.27 19.67 -4.60
N MET A 612 -11.32 20.16 -3.97
CA MET A 612 -11.43 21.54 -3.47
C MET A 612 -11.73 21.53 -1.99
N SER A 613 -11.15 22.45 -1.25
CA SER A 613 -11.47 22.70 0.14
C SER A 613 -11.67 24.20 0.37
N GLN A 614 -12.76 24.53 1.06
CA GLN A 614 -13.12 25.88 1.43
C GLN A 614 -13.45 25.97 2.92
N PRO A 615 -12.63 26.66 3.73
CA PRO A 615 -12.99 26.99 5.11
C PRO A 615 -14.23 27.90 5.17
N MET A 616 -15.11 27.59 6.10
CA MET A 616 -16.31 28.37 6.44
C MET A 616 -16.21 28.82 7.89
N GLY A 617 -15.78 30.05 8.08
CA GLY A 617 -15.46 30.58 9.40
C GLY A 617 -14.21 29.92 10.01
N ARG A 618 -14.18 29.77 11.35
CA ARG A 618 -12.99 29.27 12.08
C ARG A 618 -12.98 27.77 12.32
N SER A 619 -14.13 27.11 12.23
CA SER A 619 -14.29 25.73 12.69
C SER A 619 -14.79 24.78 11.61
N PHE A 620 -15.39 25.26 10.54
CA PHE A 620 -15.96 24.41 9.49
C PHE A 620 -15.12 24.46 8.22
N GLU A 621 -15.12 23.38 7.48
CA GLU A 621 -14.44 23.23 6.19
C GLU A 621 -15.33 22.38 5.27
N LEU A 622 -15.66 22.91 4.10
CA LEU A 622 -16.36 22.19 3.04
C LEU A 622 -15.30 21.57 2.11
N VAL A 623 -15.43 20.28 1.83
CA VAL A 623 -14.50 19.54 0.94
C VAL A 623 -15.32 18.89 -0.17
N GLY A 624 -14.92 19.07 -1.41
CA GLY A 624 -15.49 18.41 -2.59
C GLY A 624 -14.42 17.69 -3.37
N THR A 625 -14.70 16.47 -3.83
CA THR A 625 -13.77 15.68 -4.67
C THR A 625 -14.53 15.09 -5.84
N VAL A 626 -13.96 15.19 -7.04
CA VAL A 626 -14.42 14.51 -8.26
C VAL A 626 -13.29 13.62 -8.75
N ARG A 627 -13.56 12.34 -8.94
CA ARG A 627 -12.62 11.35 -9.49
C ARG A 627 -13.06 10.92 -10.88
N ASN A 628 -12.11 10.50 -11.72
CA ASN A 628 -12.34 10.19 -13.12
C ASN A 628 -13.14 11.32 -13.80
N LEU A 629 -12.57 12.53 -13.77
CA LEU A 629 -13.23 13.77 -14.19
C LEU A 629 -13.82 13.69 -15.60
N PHE A 630 -13.14 12.98 -16.51
CA PHE A 630 -13.56 12.84 -17.90
C PHE A 630 -14.56 11.71 -18.13
N ASN A 631 -14.90 10.95 -17.08
CA ASN A 631 -15.77 9.77 -17.15
C ASN A 631 -15.29 8.73 -18.17
N ASP A 632 -13.96 8.53 -18.23
CA ASP A 632 -13.34 7.57 -19.14
C ASP A 632 -13.63 6.14 -18.65
N PRO A 633 -14.29 5.29 -19.45
CA PRO A 633 -14.52 3.90 -19.08
C PRO A 633 -13.19 3.12 -19.14
N PHE A 634 -12.89 2.38 -18.09
CA PHE A 634 -11.67 1.57 -18.04
C PHE A 634 -11.89 0.29 -17.25
N SER A 635 -11.03 -0.70 -17.54
CA SER A 635 -10.98 -1.97 -16.82
C SER A 635 -9.57 -2.24 -16.29
N ASP A 636 -9.49 -3.06 -15.27
CA ASP A 636 -8.25 -3.64 -14.77
C ASP A 636 -8.17 -5.13 -15.14
N PRO A 637 -6.97 -5.70 -15.35
CA PRO A 637 -6.83 -7.13 -15.63
C PRO A 637 -7.39 -7.97 -14.49
N ALA A 638 -8.15 -9.00 -14.82
CA ALA A 638 -8.64 -9.98 -13.86
C ALA A 638 -7.53 -10.97 -13.47
N SER A 639 -7.75 -11.71 -12.37
CA SER A 639 -6.91 -12.82 -11.94
C SER A 639 -7.46 -14.15 -12.47
N ASP A 640 -6.76 -15.24 -12.19
CA ASP A 640 -7.18 -16.62 -12.41
C ASP A 640 -8.42 -17.04 -11.59
N GLN A 641 -8.82 -16.22 -10.63
CA GLN A 641 -10.04 -16.40 -9.83
C GLN A 641 -11.32 -15.98 -10.58
N HIS A 642 -11.20 -15.37 -11.77
CA HIS A 642 -12.30 -14.80 -12.52
C HIS A 642 -12.45 -15.44 -13.89
N LEU A 643 -13.71 -15.62 -14.34
CA LEU A 643 -14.00 -15.99 -15.72
C LEU A 643 -13.75 -14.83 -16.69
N GLN A 644 -13.95 -13.60 -16.22
CA GLN A 644 -13.71 -12.38 -17.00
C GLN A 644 -12.21 -12.15 -17.20
N ASP A 645 -11.83 -11.69 -18.37
CA ASP A 645 -10.46 -11.29 -18.69
C ASP A 645 -10.09 -9.93 -18.08
N SER A 646 -11.09 -9.08 -17.86
CA SER A 646 -10.90 -7.77 -17.24
C SER A 646 -12.14 -7.34 -16.44
N ILE A 647 -11.91 -6.54 -15.41
CA ILE A 647 -12.92 -6.07 -14.48
C ILE A 647 -13.19 -4.57 -14.71
N PRO A 648 -14.42 -4.19 -15.12
CA PRO A 648 -14.79 -2.79 -15.34
C PRO A 648 -14.70 -2.00 -14.03
N GLN A 649 -14.17 -0.78 -14.10
CA GLN A 649 -13.95 0.11 -12.98
C GLN A 649 -14.97 1.24 -12.93
N ASN A 650 -14.96 2.02 -11.83
CA ASN A 650 -15.91 3.10 -11.64
C ASN A 650 -15.68 4.23 -12.65
N GLY A 651 -16.76 4.71 -13.27
CA GLY A 651 -16.78 5.95 -14.01
C GLY A 651 -16.54 7.16 -13.10
N ARG A 652 -17.00 8.33 -13.52
CA ARG A 652 -16.87 9.54 -12.71
C ARG A 652 -17.66 9.43 -11.42
N THR A 653 -16.97 9.71 -10.30
CA THR A 653 -17.57 9.75 -8.96
C THR A 653 -17.30 11.10 -8.32
N PHE A 654 -18.20 11.53 -7.43
CA PHE A 654 -18.03 12.74 -6.64
C PHE A 654 -18.38 12.48 -5.18
N ARG A 655 -17.73 13.22 -4.29
CA ARG A 655 -18.04 13.28 -2.85
C ARG A 655 -18.04 14.74 -2.40
N ILE A 656 -18.91 15.06 -1.47
CA ILE A 656 -18.96 16.33 -0.78
C ILE A 656 -19.04 16.06 0.72
N GLY A 657 -18.28 16.80 1.50
CA GLY A 657 -18.22 16.61 2.95
C GLY A 657 -18.08 17.92 3.71
N LEU A 658 -18.61 17.93 4.92
CA LEU A 658 -18.44 18.98 5.90
C LEU A 658 -17.57 18.45 7.03
N ARG A 659 -16.49 19.18 7.36
CA ARG A 659 -15.58 18.89 8.46
C ARG A 659 -15.70 19.99 9.52
N TRP A 660 -15.92 19.60 10.76
CA TRP A 660 -15.92 20.46 11.91
C TRP A 660 -14.66 20.23 12.76
N LYS A 661 -13.88 21.29 12.98
CA LYS A 661 -12.65 21.28 13.76
C LYS A 661 -12.87 22.04 15.06
N LEU A 662 -12.75 21.35 16.18
CA LEU A 662 -12.80 21.90 17.53
C LEU A 662 -11.35 21.97 18.03
N ARG A 663 -10.75 23.16 18.05
CA ARG A 663 -9.43 23.36 18.66
C ARG A 663 -9.56 23.46 20.18
N SER A 664 -8.63 22.87 20.90
CA SER A 664 -8.48 23.10 22.33
C SER A 664 -8.16 24.58 22.55
N LYS A 665 -8.85 25.23 23.50
CA LYS A 665 -8.52 26.59 23.96
C LYS A 665 -7.27 26.58 24.80
#